data_6057dbb8aec68da3dd4dd7b2c8fab837
#
_entry.id   6057dbb8aec68da3dd4dd7b2c8fab837
#
_cell.length_a   1.000
_cell.length_b   1.000
_cell.length_c   1.000
_cell.angle_alpha   90.00
_cell.angle_beta   90.00
_cell.angle_gamma   90.00
#
_symmetry.space_group_name_H-M   'P 1'
#
loop_
_entity.id
_entity.type
_entity.pdbx_description
1 polymer ?
#
loop_
_entity_poly.entity_id
_entity_poly.type
_entity_poly.pdbx_seq_one_letter_code
_entity_poly.pdbx_strand_id
1 'polypeptide(L)'
;MLPPIYYQILKQYWGYDSFRGIQEDIIRSISEGNDTLGLMPTGGGKSITFQVPALAQEGLCLVVTPLIALMKDQVQNLRKRGIKALAVYSGMDRQAIVTALENCIFGNYKFLYISPERLSTDIFRTKLRKMHISMITVDESHCISQWGYDFRPAYLKIAEVRDLLPGVPVLALTATATPEVVKDIQARLHFRRENVFRMSFERENLAYVVRHTENKTAELLHILRRMEGSAIVYVRNRRRTRETAELLNNEHITADFYHAGLDDAAKDIRQHRWQTGESRVMVATNAFGMGIDKPDVRLVIHLDLPDSVEAYFQEAGRAGRDGQKAYAVILYARSDKAVLRKRVPDTFPEKDYIKDVYEHLQYYYQMAMGDGQDCVREFDIEDFCRKFKYFPVPVDSALKILTQAGYLEYTDEQDNASRLLFTVRRDELYKLRTLGDEADRLIQIILRSYTGLFTDYAFISEDSLATRSGLTRRQVYEVLIRLAQLHIVSYIPQKKIPYIIYTRERVDIKDIHIPRSVYEERKQRYEDRIDYMIEYVENDLICRSRILLFYFGEKNEHNCGQCDTCIRLHHKKGSSDNEFEQLCQSVLQLLAEGPLPPSAVTEKLGISREDATEALQLLLDKHRIFAVNGLLQLQRGTAGKATVC
;
A
#
# COMPACT_ATOMS: atom_id res chain seq x y z
N MET A 1 -11.35 14.81 29.42
CA MET A 1 -11.40 15.91 28.45
C MET A 1 -9.98 16.39 28.18
N LEU A 2 -9.68 16.71 26.94
CA LEU A 2 -8.41 17.37 26.57
C LEU A 2 -8.36 18.82 27.09
N PRO A 3 -7.17 19.40 27.29
CA PRO A 3 -7.02 20.83 27.52
C PRO A 3 -7.70 21.69 26.45
N PRO A 4 -8.26 22.87 26.80
CA PRO A 4 -9.04 23.71 25.88
C PRO A 4 -8.29 24.10 24.60
N ILE A 5 -6.95 24.18 24.65
CA ILE A 5 -6.10 24.55 23.51
C ILE A 5 -6.31 23.61 22.31
N TYR A 6 -6.55 22.32 22.52
CA TYR A 6 -6.77 21.35 21.43
C TYR A 6 -8.06 21.65 20.66
N TYR A 7 -9.14 22.00 21.36
CA TYR A 7 -10.41 22.39 20.75
C TYR A 7 -10.32 23.74 20.05
N GLN A 8 -9.56 24.69 20.61
CA GLN A 8 -9.30 25.98 19.96
C GLN A 8 -8.54 25.80 18.64
N ILE A 9 -7.51 24.97 18.62
CA ILE A 9 -6.74 24.62 17.41
C ILE A 9 -7.65 23.94 16.39
N LEU A 10 -8.46 22.95 16.80
CA LEU A 10 -9.40 22.26 15.94
C LEU A 10 -10.37 23.25 15.27
N LYS A 11 -10.96 24.14 16.06
CA LYS A 11 -11.89 25.15 15.56
C LYS A 11 -11.20 26.16 14.62
N GLN A 12 -10.03 26.65 15.02
CA GLN A 12 -9.29 27.69 14.28
C GLN A 12 -8.87 27.20 12.88
N TYR A 13 -8.33 25.98 12.77
CA TYR A 13 -7.73 25.51 11.52
C TYR A 13 -8.65 24.62 10.69
N TRP A 14 -9.62 23.92 11.30
CA TRP A 14 -10.53 22.99 10.61
C TRP A 14 -12.01 23.39 10.69
N GLY A 15 -12.37 24.34 11.56
CA GLY A 15 -13.75 24.80 11.72
C GLY A 15 -14.66 23.83 12.48
N TYR A 16 -14.10 22.81 13.14
CA TYR A 16 -14.87 21.85 13.91
C TYR A 16 -14.91 22.21 15.40
N ASP A 17 -16.07 22.05 16.03
CA ASP A 17 -16.26 22.36 17.45
C ASP A 17 -15.91 21.17 18.38
N SER A 18 -15.90 19.94 17.86
CA SER A 18 -15.62 18.73 18.63
C SER A 18 -14.87 17.67 17.82
N PHE A 19 -14.15 16.82 18.52
CA PHE A 19 -13.52 15.64 17.95
C PHE A 19 -14.55 14.55 17.66
N ARG A 20 -14.27 13.65 16.71
CA ARG A 20 -15.16 12.55 16.33
C ARG A 20 -14.62 11.22 16.83
N GLY A 21 -15.52 10.37 17.33
CA GLY A 21 -15.19 9.01 17.77
C GLY A 21 -13.98 8.98 18.71
N ILE A 22 -12.98 8.18 18.39
CA ILE A 22 -11.78 7.96 19.21
C ILE A 22 -10.67 9.00 19.02
N GLN A 23 -10.89 10.07 18.24
CA GLN A 23 -9.86 11.08 17.98
C GLN A 23 -9.34 11.72 19.27
N GLU A 24 -10.25 12.04 20.21
CA GLU A 24 -9.88 12.64 21.49
C GLU A 24 -8.99 11.71 22.33
N ASP A 25 -9.31 10.41 22.36
CA ASP A 25 -8.55 9.42 23.12
C ASP A 25 -7.15 9.21 22.55
N ILE A 26 -7.03 9.16 21.22
CA ILE A 26 -5.72 9.09 20.53
C ILE A 26 -4.89 10.34 20.83
N ILE A 27 -5.48 11.53 20.69
CA ILE A 27 -4.80 12.80 20.97
C ILE A 27 -4.33 12.86 22.42
N ARG A 28 -5.17 12.44 23.36
CA ARG A 28 -4.81 12.38 24.79
C ARG A 28 -3.62 11.46 25.00
N SER A 29 -3.70 10.25 24.50
CA SER A 29 -2.67 9.23 24.66
C SER A 29 -1.32 9.67 24.12
N ILE A 30 -1.26 10.22 22.90
CA ILE A 30 0.00 10.68 22.30
C ILE A 30 0.54 11.94 22.99
N SER A 31 -0.33 12.84 23.46
CA SER A 31 0.05 14.05 24.16
C SER A 31 0.61 13.78 25.57
N GLU A 32 0.22 12.66 26.17
CA GLU A 32 0.78 12.15 27.43
C GLU A 32 2.12 11.40 27.23
N GLY A 33 2.64 11.35 26.00
CA GLY A 33 3.91 10.71 25.66
C GLY A 33 3.82 9.19 25.48
N ASN A 34 2.62 8.63 25.31
CA ASN A 34 2.44 7.20 25.07
C ASN A 34 2.56 6.86 23.58
N ASP A 35 3.27 5.76 23.28
CA ASP A 35 3.18 5.17 21.95
C ASP A 35 1.74 4.72 21.69
N THR A 36 1.18 5.05 20.54
CA THR A 36 -0.24 4.91 20.28
C THR A 36 -0.49 4.35 18.88
N LEU A 37 -1.30 3.31 18.77
CA LEU A 37 -1.79 2.80 17.49
C LEU A 37 -3.27 3.16 17.33
N GLY A 38 -3.59 3.95 16.31
CA GLY A 38 -4.95 4.30 15.93
C GLY A 38 -5.44 3.50 14.72
N LEU A 39 -6.45 2.65 14.93
CA LEU A 39 -7.15 1.96 13.87
C LEU A 39 -8.41 2.75 13.54
N MET A 40 -8.39 3.43 12.40
CA MET A 40 -9.46 4.31 11.98
C MET A 40 -9.79 4.09 10.50
N PRO A 41 -11.07 3.92 10.13
CA PRO A 41 -11.44 3.72 8.74
C PRO A 41 -11.01 4.90 7.85
N THR A 42 -11.00 4.68 6.54
CA THR A 42 -10.78 5.75 5.58
C THR A 42 -11.91 6.79 5.72
N GLY A 43 -11.54 8.08 5.81
CA GLY A 43 -12.51 9.15 6.11
C GLY A 43 -12.77 9.39 7.61
N GLY A 44 -12.23 8.57 8.51
CA GLY A 44 -12.35 8.72 9.97
C GLY A 44 -11.58 9.91 10.57
N GLY A 45 -10.89 10.70 9.75
CA GLY A 45 -10.15 11.89 10.21
C GLY A 45 -8.82 11.58 10.86
N LYS A 46 -8.08 10.56 10.39
CA LYS A 46 -6.74 10.18 10.88
C LYS A 46 -5.78 11.37 11.00
N SER A 47 -5.76 12.26 10.00
CA SER A 47 -4.82 13.40 9.98
C SER A 47 -5.01 14.36 11.17
N ILE A 48 -6.22 14.56 11.65
CA ILE A 48 -6.52 15.43 12.81
C ILE A 48 -5.84 14.89 14.07
N THR A 49 -5.74 13.54 14.22
CA THR A 49 -5.19 12.92 15.43
C THR A 49 -3.70 13.20 15.67
N PHE A 50 -2.96 13.60 14.64
CA PHE A 50 -1.57 14.04 14.81
C PHE A 50 -1.37 15.53 14.52
N GLN A 51 -2.19 16.12 13.64
CA GLN A 51 -2.03 17.54 13.29
C GLN A 51 -2.39 18.47 14.45
N VAL A 52 -3.47 18.18 15.18
CA VAL A 52 -3.87 18.99 16.32
C VAL A 52 -2.87 18.90 17.49
N PRO A 53 -2.43 17.74 17.97
CA PRO A 53 -1.44 17.68 19.05
C PRO A 53 -0.08 18.25 18.65
N ALA A 54 0.36 18.08 17.41
CA ALA A 54 1.61 18.70 16.94
C ALA A 54 1.57 20.23 16.96
N LEU A 55 0.41 20.84 16.70
CA LEU A 55 0.23 22.30 16.79
C LEU A 55 0.17 22.79 18.24
N ALA A 56 -0.35 21.98 19.15
CA ALA A 56 -0.46 22.32 20.57
C ALA A 56 0.87 22.18 21.33
N GLN A 57 1.82 21.41 20.81
CA GLN A 57 3.12 21.15 21.42
C GLN A 57 4.24 21.97 20.76
N GLU A 58 5.32 22.23 21.49
CA GLU A 58 6.55 22.76 20.91
C GLU A 58 7.28 21.66 20.13
N GLY A 59 8.00 22.04 19.08
CA GLY A 59 8.77 21.13 18.24
C GLY A 59 8.07 20.77 16.94
N LEU A 60 8.66 19.80 16.26
CA LEU A 60 8.34 19.34 14.91
C LEU A 60 7.73 17.93 14.96
N CYS A 61 6.61 17.73 14.29
CA CYS A 61 6.08 16.39 14.03
C CYS A 61 6.75 15.80 12.79
N LEU A 62 7.43 14.67 12.96
CA LEU A 62 7.99 13.89 11.87
C LEU A 62 6.94 12.91 11.35
N VAL A 63 6.46 13.08 10.11
CA VAL A 63 5.42 12.25 9.51
C VAL A 63 6.02 11.35 8.44
N VAL A 64 6.03 10.03 8.68
CA VAL A 64 6.46 9.04 7.70
C VAL A 64 5.24 8.55 6.92
N THR A 65 5.26 8.68 5.60
CA THR A 65 4.15 8.26 4.72
C THR A 65 4.68 7.68 3.41
N PRO A 66 4.00 6.65 2.82
CA PRO A 66 4.58 5.88 1.73
C PRO A 66 4.44 6.54 0.34
N LEU A 67 3.58 7.55 0.21
CA LEU A 67 3.22 8.11 -1.09
C LEU A 67 3.56 9.59 -1.21
N ILE A 68 4.37 9.91 -2.21
CA ILE A 68 4.78 11.29 -2.53
C ILE A 68 3.58 12.17 -2.86
N ALA A 69 2.60 11.68 -3.62
CA ALA A 69 1.40 12.43 -3.97
C ALA A 69 0.59 12.83 -2.72
N LEU A 70 0.35 11.87 -1.80
CA LEU A 70 -0.33 12.14 -0.53
C LEU A 70 0.43 13.16 0.32
N MET A 71 1.77 13.01 0.38
CA MET A 71 2.65 13.93 1.10
C MET A 71 2.54 15.36 0.58
N LYS A 72 2.61 15.55 -0.75
CA LYS A 72 2.46 16.85 -1.41
C LYS A 72 1.11 17.48 -1.09
N ASP A 73 0.05 16.69 -1.17
CA ASP A 73 -1.33 17.14 -0.93
C ASP A 73 -1.54 17.55 0.54
N GLN A 74 -1.08 16.75 1.49
CA GLN A 74 -1.12 17.07 2.92
C GLN A 74 -0.35 18.36 3.24
N VAL A 75 0.86 18.51 2.71
CA VAL A 75 1.68 19.72 2.91
C VAL A 75 1.00 20.95 2.31
N GLN A 76 0.42 20.83 1.10
CA GLN A 76 -0.29 21.92 0.47
C GLN A 76 -1.53 22.33 1.27
N ASN A 77 -2.29 21.36 1.77
CA ASN A 77 -3.47 21.61 2.59
C ASN A 77 -3.13 22.28 3.94
N LEU A 78 -2.03 21.90 4.57
CA LEU A 78 -1.54 22.58 5.77
C LEU A 78 -1.11 24.03 5.47
N ARG A 79 -0.37 24.25 4.38
CA ARG A 79 0.05 25.59 3.96
C ARG A 79 -1.11 26.51 3.62
N LYS A 80 -2.16 26.01 2.99
CA LYS A 80 -3.41 26.77 2.75
C LYS A 80 -4.07 27.25 4.04
N ARG A 81 -3.87 26.53 5.15
CA ARG A 81 -4.33 26.89 6.50
C ARG A 81 -3.35 27.78 7.27
N GLY A 82 -2.25 28.24 6.63
CA GLY A 82 -1.22 29.05 7.29
C GLY A 82 -0.26 28.25 8.17
N ILE A 83 -0.28 26.90 8.11
CA ILE A 83 0.59 26.04 8.90
C ILE A 83 1.85 25.71 8.11
N LYS A 84 3.02 25.97 8.71
CA LYS A 84 4.32 25.68 8.09
C LYS A 84 4.60 24.18 8.07
N ALA A 85 4.63 23.59 6.88
CA ALA A 85 4.92 22.20 6.64
C ALA A 85 5.86 22.03 5.45
N LEU A 86 6.73 21.02 5.50
CA LEU A 86 7.68 20.65 4.46
C LEU A 86 7.55 19.16 4.13
N ALA A 87 7.98 18.81 2.92
CA ALA A 87 8.09 17.43 2.47
C ALA A 87 9.50 17.15 1.95
N VAL A 88 10.03 15.95 2.28
CA VAL A 88 11.31 15.44 1.77
C VAL A 88 11.07 14.01 1.25
N TYR A 89 11.25 13.82 -0.06
CA TYR A 89 10.94 12.55 -0.73
C TYR A 89 11.98 12.21 -1.80
N SER A 90 11.90 11.01 -2.34
CA SER A 90 12.76 10.54 -3.43
C SER A 90 12.49 11.34 -4.71
N GLY A 91 13.58 11.68 -5.44
CA GLY A 91 13.50 12.53 -6.64
C GLY A 91 13.68 14.04 -6.40
N MET A 92 13.71 14.51 -5.14
CA MET A 92 14.09 15.90 -4.86
C MET A 92 15.58 16.12 -5.07
N ASP A 93 15.93 17.30 -5.59
CA ASP A 93 17.31 17.78 -5.67
C ASP A 93 17.94 17.87 -4.27
N ARG A 94 19.22 17.56 -4.18
CA ARG A 94 19.96 17.52 -2.92
C ARG A 94 19.95 18.88 -2.20
N GLN A 95 20.15 19.98 -2.94
CA GLN A 95 20.15 21.32 -2.35
C GLN A 95 18.78 21.63 -1.76
N ALA A 96 17.70 21.26 -2.45
CA ALA A 96 16.33 21.41 -1.95
C ALA A 96 16.11 20.58 -0.67
N ILE A 97 16.64 19.36 -0.59
CA ILE A 97 16.58 18.52 0.61
C ILE A 97 17.33 19.18 1.77
N VAL A 98 18.58 19.62 1.54
CA VAL A 98 19.38 20.30 2.59
C VAL A 98 18.65 21.53 3.10
N THR A 99 18.17 22.37 2.20
CA THR A 99 17.42 23.59 2.55
C THR A 99 16.16 23.27 3.34
N ALA A 100 15.40 22.24 2.92
CA ALA A 100 14.20 21.80 3.63
C ALA A 100 14.52 21.32 5.06
N LEU A 101 15.57 20.50 5.22
CA LEU A 101 16.00 20.02 6.54
C LEU A 101 16.57 21.13 7.43
N GLU A 102 17.30 22.09 6.88
CA GLU A 102 17.79 23.27 7.62
C GLU A 102 16.63 24.18 8.05
N ASN A 103 15.64 24.36 7.20
CA ASN A 103 14.42 25.08 7.56
C ASN A 103 13.67 24.39 8.72
N CYS A 104 13.74 23.08 8.84
CA CYS A 104 13.17 22.34 9.98
C CYS A 104 13.98 22.55 11.28
N ILE A 105 15.29 22.82 11.19
CA ILE A 105 16.14 23.08 12.37
C ILE A 105 15.97 24.53 12.86
N PHE A 106 16.02 25.50 11.94
CA PHE A 106 16.11 26.92 12.27
C PHE A 106 14.81 27.70 12.09
N GLY A 107 13.83 27.14 11.36
CA GLY A 107 12.53 27.75 11.10
C GLY A 107 11.44 27.13 11.97
N ASN A 108 10.41 27.90 12.27
CA ASN A 108 9.24 27.41 13.03
C ASN A 108 8.32 26.53 12.18
N TYR A 109 8.85 25.42 11.67
CA TYR A 109 8.03 24.41 10.97
C TYR A 109 7.40 23.45 11.98
N LYS A 110 6.16 23.06 11.72
CA LYS A 110 5.40 22.15 12.58
C LYS A 110 5.36 20.73 12.05
N PHE A 111 5.52 20.54 10.73
CA PHE A 111 5.46 19.23 10.10
C PHE A 111 6.60 19.04 9.10
N LEU A 112 7.27 17.89 9.22
CA LEU A 112 8.17 17.36 8.22
C LEU A 112 7.61 16.01 7.74
N TYR A 113 7.08 16.00 6.52
CA TYR A 113 6.71 14.75 5.84
C TYR A 113 7.92 14.16 5.15
N ILE A 114 8.12 12.86 5.32
CA ILE A 114 9.29 12.16 4.78
C ILE A 114 8.91 10.80 4.22
N SER A 115 9.49 10.43 3.06
CA SER A 115 9.36 9.08 2.55
C SER A 115 10.26 8.12 3.33
N PRO A 116 9.84 6.84 3.54
CA PRO A 116 10.57 5.89 4.36
C PRO A 116 11.99 5.61 3.85
N GLU A 117 12.22 5.70 2.53
CA GLU A 117 13.53 5.49 1.90
C GLU A 117 14.56 6.56 2.33
N ARG A 118 14.10 7.74 2.72
CA ARG A 118 14.96 8.84 3.16
C ARG A 118 15.45 8.70 4.61
N LEU A 119 14.82 7.85 5.40
CA LEU A 119 15.16 7.67 6.82
C LEU A 119 16.56 7.09 7.04
N SER A 120 17.07 6.32 6.08
CA SER A 120 18.41 5.71 6.15
C SER A 120 19.53 6.63 5.65
N THR A 121 19.22 7.78 5.02
CA THR A 121 20.25 8.65 4.46
C THR A 121 21.04 9.39 5.54
N ASP A 122 22.38 9.44 5.41
CA ASP A 122 23.27 10.10 6.37
C ASP A 122 22.93 11.58 6.57
N ILE A 123 22.53 12.25 5.49
CA ILE A 123 22.17 13.66 5.53
C ILE A 123 20.94 13.89 6.44
N PHE A 124 19.94 13.02 6.32
CA PHE A 124 18.74 13.10 7.16
C PHE A 124 19.10 12.78 8.62
N ARG A 125 19.79 11.67 8.88
CA ARG A 125 20.18 11.24 10.24
C ARG A 125 21.03 12.29 10.96
N THR A 126 21.97 12.94 10.25
CA THR A 126 22.81 14.01 10.80
C THR A 126 22.01 15.25 11.17
N LYS A 127 21.06 15.65 10.29
CA LYS A 127 20.20 16.81 10.55
C LYS A 127 19.14 16.54 11.60
N LEU A 128 18.59 15.31 11.63
CA LEU A 128 17.58 14.87 12.61
C LEU A 128 18.04 15.05 14.06
N ARG A 129 19.31 14.74 14.36
CA ARG A 129 19.89 14.92 15.70
C ARG A 129 19.88 16.37 16.19
N LYS A 130 19.71 17.33 15.29
CA LYS A 130 19.64 18.78 15.59
C LYS A 130 18.22 19.31 15.60
N MET A 131 17.23 18.50 15.25
CA MET A 131 15.82 18.87 15.23
C MET A 131 15.19 18.61 16.59
N HIS A 132 14.31 19.48 17.03
CA HIS A 132 13.45 19.25 18.19
C HIS A 132 12.19 18.52 17.73
N ILE A 133 12.20 17.18 17.77
CA ILE A 133 11.05 16.36 17.38
C ILE A 133 10.13 16.16 18.58
N SER A 134 8.86 16.56 18.45
CA SER A 134 7.84 16.37 19.49
C SER A 134 7.15 15.01 19.41
N MET A 135 6.97 14.48 18.20
CA MET A 135 6.35 13.17 17.98
C MET A 135 6.71 12.61 16.60
N ILE A 136 6.69 11.29 16.46
CA ILE A 136 6.80 10.59 15.18
C ILE A 136 5.41 10.07 14.81
N THR A 137 4.92 10.42 13.63
CA THR A 137 3.68 9.86 13.08
C THR A 137 4.02 8.91 11.93
N VAL A 138 3.48 7.70 12.00
CA VAL A 138 3.63 6.67 10.96
C VAL A 138 2.26 6.47 10.31
N ASP A 139 2.08 7.11 9.16
CA ASP A 139 0.86 6.94 8.37
C ASP A 139 0.94 5.65 7.53
N GLU A 140 -0.21 5.04 7.26
CA GLU A 140 -0.32 3.72 6.62
C GLU A 140 0.61 2.68 7.29
N SER A 141 0.59 2.65 8.61
CA SER A 141 1.52 1.84 9.42
C SER A 141 1.46 0.34 9.15
N HIS A 142 0.40 -0.17 8.49
CA HIS A 142 0.33 -1.56 8.03
C HIS A 142 1.46 -1.91 7.04
N CYS A 143 2.07 -0.90 6.38
CA CYS A 143 3.21 -1.11 5.48
C CYS A 143 4.47 -1.64 6.19
N ILE A 144 4.57 -1.53 7.52
CA ILE A 144 5.71 -2.08 8.28
C ILE A 144 5.60 -3.60 8.47
N SER A 145 4.39 -4.14 8.36
CA SER A 145 4.11 -5.53 8.66
C SER A 145 4.21 -6.43 7.43
N GLN A 146 4.96 -7.50 7.54
CA GLN A 146 4.99 -8.56 6.51
C GLN A 146 3.65 -9.32 6.42
N TRP A 147 2.80 -9.21 7.44
CA TRP A 147 1.44 -9.72 7.45
C TRP A 147 0.46 -8.78 6.75
N GLY A 148 0.86 -7.53 6.51
CA GLY A 148 0.10 -6.54 5.76
C GLY A 148 0.05 -6.85 4.26
N TYR A 149 -0.94 -6.32 3.56
CA TYR A 149 -1.10 -6.53 2.12
C TYR A 149 -0.15 -5.66 1.27
N ASP A 150 0.38 -4.56 1.81
CA ASP A 150 1.32 -3.63 1.16
C ASP A 150 2.60 -3.48 2.02
N PHE A 151 3.32 -4.59 2.21
CA PHE A 151 4.58 -4.57 2.96
C PHE A 151 5.66 -3.80 2.22
N ARG A 152 6.28 -2.83 2.92
CA ARG A 152 7.38 -2.02 2.41
C ARG A 152 8.60 -2.12 3.33
N PRO A 153 9.69 -2.78 2.89
CA PRO A 153 10.89 -2.97 3.72
C PRO A 153 11.47 -1.67 4.29
N ALA A 154 11.36 -0.56 3.57
CA ALA A 154 11.84 0.75 4.02
C ALA A 154 11.17 1.22 5.32
N TYR A 155 9.93 0.77 5.63
CA TYR A 155 9.26 1.09 6.89
C TYR A 155 9.96 0.50 8.12
N LEU A 156 10.72 -0.58 7.97
CA LEU A 156 11.51 -1.16 9.06
C LEU A 156 12.58 -0.18 9.59
N LYS A 157 13.01 0.78 8.75
CA LYS A 157 13.97 1.82 9.12
C LYS A 157 13.41 2.85 10.12
N ILE A 158 12.10 2.88 10.34
CA ILE A 158 11.47 3.76 11.34
C ILE A 158 11.94 3.41 12.74
N ALA A 159 12.12 2.13 13.05
CA ALA A 159 12.66 1.69 14.34
C ALA A 159 14.06 2.25 14.60
N GLU A 160 14.95 2.24 13.60
CA GLU A 160 16.30 2.82 13.70
C GLU A 160 16.27 4.34 13.95
N VAL A 161 15.31 5.05 13.35
CA VAL A 161 15.10 6.49 13.61
C VAL A 161 14.62 6.74 15.02
N ARG A 162 13.74 5.87 15.53
CA ARG A 162 13.26 5.94 16.91
C ARG A 162 14.40 5.80 17.93
N ASP A 163 15.37 4.94 17.67
CA ASP A 163 16.55 4.76 18.53
C ASP A 163 17.41 6.04 18.62
N LEU A 164 17.37 6.88 17.58
CA LEU A 164 18.03 8.19 17.59
C LEU A 164 17.25 9.27 18.37
N LEU A 165 15.99 9.01 18.69
CA LEU A 165 15.06 9.95 19.34
C LEU A 165 14.45 9.32 20.61
N PRO A 166 15.27 9.00 21.63
CA PRO A 166 14.78 8.37 22.83
C PRO A 166 13.78 9.27 23.55
N GLY A 167 12.65 8.69 23.95
CA GLY A 167 11.58 9.44 24.64
C GLY A 167 10.53 10.07 23.75
N VAL A 168 10.77 10.22 22.45
CA VAL A 168 9.77 10.73 21.51
C VAL A 168 8.67 9.67 21.28
N PRO A 169 7.38 10.01 21.48
CA PRO A 169 6.30 9.06 21.29
C PRO A 169 6.01 8.83 19.81
N VAL A 170 5.51 7.63 19.50
CA VAL A 170 5.13 7.21 18.14
C VAL A 170 3.62 7.08 18.04
N LEU A 171 3.02 7.79 17.09
CA LEU A 171 1.64 7.59 16.67
C LEU A 171 1.60 6.82 15.35
N ALA A 172 1.18 5.57 15.39
CA ALA A 172 0.94 4.76 14.21
C ALA A 172 -0.54 4.81 13.82
N LEU A 173 -0.82 5.03 12.53
CA LEU A 173 -2.18 5.15 12.01
C LEU A 173 -2.37 4.22 10.81
N THR A 174 -3.48 3.52 10.77
CA THR A 174 -3.89 2.73 9.61
C THR A 174 -5.40 2.58 9.53
N ALA A 175 -5.91 2.36 8.30
CA ALA A 175 -7.32 2.08 8.05
C ALA A 175 -7.62 0.57 7.93
N THR A 176 -6.60 -0.25 7.74
CA THR A 176 -6.75 -1.67 7.39
C THR A 176 -5.68 -2.48 8.11
N ALA A 177 -6.04 -3.15 9.20
CA ALA A 177 -5.13 -4.03 9.92
C ALA A 177 -5.91 -5.17 10.59
N THR A 178 -5.52 -6.40 10.29
CA THR A 178 -5.97 -7.57 11.01
C THR A 178 -5.35 -7.63 12.41
N PRO A 179 -5.85 -8.46 13.34
CA PRO A 179 -5.28 -8.59 14.68
C PRO A 179 -3.78 -8.94 14.69
N GLU A 180 -3.32 -9.73 13.73
CA GLU A 180 -1.92 -10.12 13.54
C GLU A 180 -1.07 -8.92 13.13
N VAL A 181 -1.57 -8.12 12.17
CA VAL A 181 -0.92 -6.88 11.70
C VAL A 181 -0.81 -5.87 12.84
N VAL A 182 -1.84 -5.74 13.68
CA VAL A 182 -1.84 -4.84 14.86
C VAL A 182 -0.73 -5.18 15.83
N LYS A 183 -0.52 -6.45 16.12
CA LYS A 183 0.57 -6.92 17.00
C LYS A 183 1.93 -6.66 16.37
N ASP A 184 2.09 -6.98 15.08
CA ASP A 184 3.37 -6.82 14.37
C ASP A 184 3.76 -5.33 14.24
N ILE A 185 2.80 -4.42 13.97
CA ILE A 185 3.07 -2.96 13.95
C ILE A 185 3.69 -2.51 15.28
N GLN A 186 3.09 -2.85 16.40
CA GLN A 186 3.57 -2.43 17.71
C GLN A 186 4.95 -3.01 18.02
N ALA A 187 5.16 -4.30 17.70
CA ALA A 187 6.44 -4.96 17.87
C ALA A 187 7.53 -4.32 17.00
N ARG A 188 7.28 -4.09 15.70
CA ARG A 188 8.24 -3.52 14.76
C ARG A 188 8.56 -2.05 15.02
N LEU A 189 7.62 -1.31 15.58
CA LEU A 189 7.83 0.07 16.02
C LEU A 189 8.37 0.17 17.44
N HIS A 190 8.71 -0.95 18.09
CA HIS A 190 9.24 -1.01 19.46
C HIS A 190 8.37 -0.25 20.47
N PHE A 191 7.04 -0.45 20.44
CA PHE A 191 6.15 0.19 21.41
C PHE A 191 6.53 -0.24 22.83
N ARG A 192 6.61 0.71 23.76
CA ARG A 192 6.95 0.45 25.17
C ARG A 192 5.90 -0.40 25.88
N ARG A 193 4.65 -0.28 25.45
CA ARG A 193 3.49 -1.09 25.91
C ARG A 193 2.48 -1.20 24.77
N GLU A 194 1.69 -2.24 24.80
CA GLU A 194 0.53 -2.35 23.89
C GLU A 194 -0.46 -1.22 24.18
N ASN A 195 -0.80 -0.45 23.14
CA ASN A 195 -1.72 0.67 23.26
C ASN A 195 -2.43 0.91 21.93
N VAL A 196 -3.65 0.43 21.82
CA VAL A 196 -4.43 0.42 20.58
C VAL A 196 -5.80 1.02 20.81
N PHE A 197 -6.13 2.03 20.03
CA PHE A 197 -7.47 2.58 19.93
C PHE A 197 -8.11 2.13 18.61
N ARG A 198 -9.32 1.60 18.72
CA ARG A 198 -10.06 1.06 17.57
C ARG A 198 -11.36 1.82 17.39
N MET A 199 -11.55 2.39 16.21
CA MET A 199 -12.84 2.84 15.74
C MET A 199 -13.48 1.70 14.94
N SER A 200 -14.79 1.51 15.07
CA SER A 200 -15.49 0.55 14.23
C SER A 200 -15.23 0.80 12.76
N PHE A 201 -15.01 -0.27 12.01
CA PHE A 201 -14.88 -0.23 10.55
C PHE A 201 -16.25 -0.22 9.86
N GLU A 202 -17.34 -0.30 10.61
CA GLU A 202 -18.69 -0.25 10.08
C GLU A 202 -18.96 1.10 9.38
N ARG A 203 -19.57 1.00 8.21
CA ARG A 203 -19.97 2.14 7.39
C ARG A 203 -21.46 2.04 7.10
N GLU A 204 -22.26 2.64 8.00
CA GLU A 204 -23.74 2.61 7.90
C GLU A 204 -24.28 3.20 6.61
N ASN A 205 -23.55 4.13 6.01
CA ASN A 205 -23.92 4.79 4.75
C ASN A 205 -23.40 4.10 3.48
N LEU A 206 -22.60 3.02 3.61
CA LEU A 206 -21.97 2.34 2.48
C LEU A 206 -22.55 0.93 2.29
N ALA A 207 -23.26 0.73 1.20
CA ALA A 207 -23.78 -0.58 0.80
C ALA A 207 -22.75 -1.36 -0.01
N TYR A 208 -22.32 -2.51 0.49
CA TYR A 208 -21.48 -3.46 -0.24
C TYR A 208 -22.37 -4.40 -1.05
N VAL A 209 -22.10 -4.51 -2.35
CA VAL A 209 -22.94 -5.29 -3.28
C VAL A 209 -22.06 -6.14 -4.18
N VAL A 210 -22.37 -7.42 -4.30
CA VAL A 210 -21.78 -8.30 -5.31
C VAL A 210 -22.85 -8.65 -6.34
N ARG A 211 -22.54 -8.38 -7.62
CA ARG A 211 -23.42 -8.69 -8.74
C ARG A 211 -22.79 -9.75 -9.63
N HIS A 212 -23.43 -10.90 -9.70
CA HIS A 212 -23.04 -11.99 -10.59
C HIS A 212 -23.48 -11.66 -12.01
N THR A 213 -22.54 -11.52 -12.95
CA THR A 213 -22.82 -11.22 -14.35
C THR A 213 -21.70 -11.71 -15.26
N GLU A 214 -22.05 -12.30 -16.38
CA GLU A 214 -21.08 -12.64 -17.43
C GLU A 214 -20.80 -11.47 -18.38
N ASN A 215 -21.70 -10.46 -18.42
CA ASN A 215 -21.52 -9.26 -19.20
C ASN A 215 -21.31 -8.03 -18.31
N LYS A 216 -20.09 -7.89 -17.81
CA LYS A 216 -19.71 -6.78 -16.91
C LYS A 216 -19.87 -5.40 -17.54
N THR A 217 -19.67 -5.29 -18.85
CA THR A 217 -19.80 -4.01 -19.56
C THR A 217 -21.24 -3.52 -19.58
N ALA A 218 -22.18 -4.39 -19.93
CA ALA A 218 -23.60 -4.04 -19.93
C ALA A 218 -24.08 -3.67 -18.51
N GLU A 219 -23.63 -4.42 -17.50
CA GLU A 219 -24.00 -4.15 -16.11
C GLU A 219 -23.37 -2.86 -15.59
N LEU A 220 -22.12 -2.54 -15.96
CA LEU A 220 -21.48 -1.28 -15.65
C LEU A 220 -22.29 -0.09 -16.19
N LEU A 221 -22.65 -0.13 -17.48
CA LEU A 221 -23.46 0.91 -18.13
C LEU A 221 -24.84 1.04 -17.46
N HIS A 222 -25.47 -0.10 -17.15
CA HIS A 222 -26.77 -0.11 -16.47
C HIS A 222 -26.71 0.59 -15.10
N ILE A 223 -25.69 0.29 -14.30
CA ILE A 223 -25.51 0.92 -12.99
C ILE A 223 -25.23 2.41 -13.12
N LEU A 224 -24.28 2.81 -14.00
CA LEU A 224 -23.89 4.20 -14.17
C LEU A 224 -25.01 5.08 -14.74
N ARG A 225 -25.92 4.52 -15.54
CA ARG A 225 -27.10 5.25 -16.05
C ARG A 225 -28.20 5.46 -15.02
N ARG A 226 -28.31 4.52 -14.05
CA ARG A 226 -29.32 4.61 -12.98
C ARG A 226 -28.91 5.43 -11.78
N MET A 227 -27.61 5.52 -11.53
CA MET A 227 -27.08 6.19 -10.35
C MET A 227 -26.36 7.46 -10.78
N GLU A 228 -26.74 8.56 -10.20
CA GLU A 228 -26.09 9.86 -10.39
C GLU A 228 -24.91 10.04 -9.42
N GLY A 229 -24.11 11.10 -9.66
CA GLY A 229 -22.98 11.48 -8.83
C GLY A 229 -21.65 10.91 -9.30
N SER A 230 -20.61 11.27 -8.58
CA SER A 230 -19.22 10.91 -8.89
C SER A 230 -18.96 9.42 -8.66
N ALA A 231 -18.22 8.80 -9.57
CA ALA A 231 -17.91 7.36 -9.50
C ALA A 231 -16.44 7.07 -9.74
N ILE A 232 -15.97 5.95 -9.16
CA ILE A 232 -14.66 5.34 -9.43
C ILE A 232 -14.90 3.92 -9.96
N VAL A 233 -14.23 3.57 -11.06
CA VAL A 233 -14.27 2.22 -11.63
C VAL A 233 -12.88 1.63 -11.58
N TYR A 234 -12.69 0.59 -10.77
CA TYR A 234 -11.42 -0.09 -10.66
C TYR A 234 -11.26 -1.21 -11.67
N VAL A 235 -10.15 -1.15 -12.40
CA VAL A 235 -9.67 -2.19 -13.30
C VAL A 235 -8.19 -2.45 -13.02
N ARG A 236 -7.70 -3.65 -13.32
CA ARG A 236 -6.32 -4.01 -13.00
C ARG A 236 -5.30 -3.55 -14.03
N ASN A 237 -5.68 -3.52 -15.30
CA ASN A 237 -4.76 -3.31 -16.42
C ASN A 237 -4.75 -1.85 -16.87
N ARG A 238 -3.56 -1.25 -17.04
CA ARG A 238 -3.37 0.12 -17.55
C ARG A 238 -4.10 0.36 -18.89
N ARG A 239 -4.00 -0.58 -19.83
CA ARG A 239 -4.68 -0.49 -21.12
C ARG A 239 -6.20 -0.47 -20.94
N ARG A 240 -6.71 -1.32 -20.07
CA ARG A 240 -8.15 -1.44 -19.81
C ARG A 240 -8.74 -0.19 -19.14
N THR A 241 -7.94 0.60 -18.38
CA THR A 241 -8.41 1.88 -17.85
C THR A 241 -8.81 2.82 -18.96
N ARG A 242 -7.99 2.93 -20.00
CA ARG A 242 -8.22 3.77 -21.15
C ARG A 242 -9.41 3.26 -21.99
N GLU A 243 -9.40 1.99 -22.35
CA GLU A 243 -10.46 1.36 -23.16
C GLU A 243 -11.84 1.52 -22.49
N THR A 244 -11.92 1.33 -21.17
CA THR A 244 -13.19 1.49 -20.43
C THR A 244 -13.60 2.96 -20.37
N ALA A 245 -12.69 3.91 -20.18
CA ALA A 245 -13.03 5.33 -20.18
C ALA A 245 -13.50 5.80 -21.57
N GLU A 246 -12.87 5.35 -22.65
CA GLU A 246 -13.28 5.63 -24.03
C GLU A 246 -14.69 5.06 -24.31
N LEU A 247 -14.96 3.83 -23.87
CA LEU A 247 -16.28 3.22 -23.97
C LEU A 247 -17.35 4.05 -23.25
N LEU A 248 -17.07 4.48 -22.01
CA LEU A 248 -18.01 5.30 -21.24
C LEU A 248 -18.30 6.66 -21.93
N ASN A 249 -17.26 7.30 -22.46
CA ASN A 249 -17.42 8.56 -23.20
C ASN A 249 -18.26 8.38 -24.48
N ASN A 250 -18.09 7.27 -25.21
CA ASN A 250 -18.91 6.94 -26.37
C ASN A 250 -20.38 6.72 -26.00
N GLU A 251 -20.64 6.27 -24.77
CA GLU A 251 -21.99 6.08 -24.20
C GLU A 251 -22.52 7.34 -23.48
N HIS A 252 -21.90 8.51 -23.74
CA HIS A 252 -22.25 9.81 -23.15
C HIS A 252 -22.12 9.91 -21.63
N ILE A 253 -21.25 9.08 -21.02
CA ILE A 253 -20.87 9.16 -19.61
C ILE A 253 -19.47 9.74 -19.53
N THR A 254 -19.32 10.98 -19.06
CA THR A 254 -18.01 11.65 -18.99
C THR A 254 -17.07 10.89 -18.07
N ALA A 255 -15.94 10.43 -18.64
CA ALA A 255 -14.97 9.61 -17.92
C ALA A 255 -13.54 9.98 -18.26
N ASP A 256 -12.67 9.96 -17.26
CA ASP A 256 -11.22 9.99 -17.39
C ASP A 256 -10.60 8.69 -16.89
N PHE A 257 -9.33 8.48 -17.21
CA PHE A 257 -8.60 7.30 -16.75
C PHE A 257 -7.31 7.66 -16.00
N TYR A 258 -6.92 6.80 -15.04
CA TYR A 258 -5.76 7.02 -14.19
C TYR A 258 -4.99 5.73 -13.92
N HIS A 259 -3.66 5.77 -14.11
CA HIS A 259 -2.75 4.67 -13.76
C HIS A 259 -1.33 5.18 -13.50
N ALA A 260 -0.49 4.39 -12.86
CA ALA A 260 0.87 4.77 -12.48
C ALA A 260 1.76 5.19 -13.67
N GLY A 261 1.52 4.64 -14.85
CA GLY A 261 2.31 4.94 -16.06
C GLY A 261 1.99 6.27 -16.76
N LEU A 262 1.08 7.09 -16.24
CA LEU A 262 0.87 8.47 -16.71
C LEU A 262 1.97 9.38 -16.14
N ASP A 263 2.36 10.42 -16.90
CA ASP A 263 3.20 11.49 -16.37
C ASP A 263 2.44 12.30 -15.30
N ASP A 264 3.19 13.00 -14.46
CA ASP A 264 2.60 13.69 -13.30
C ASP A 264 1.64 14.83 -13.73
N ALA A 265 1.93 15.54 -14.81
CA ALA A 265 1.06 16.59 -15.32
C ALA A 265 -0.29 16.02 -15.81
N ALA A 266 -0.26 14.88 -16.52
CA ALA A 266 -1.49 14.20 -16.95
C ALA A 266 -2.28 13.64 -15.75
N LYS A 267 -1.59 13.13 -14.71
CA LYS A 267 -2.24 12.70 -13.46
C LYS A 267 -2.98 13.85 -12.80
N ASP A 268 -2.31 15.00 -12.63
CA ASP A 268 -2.87 16.18 -11.97
C ASP A 268 -4.09 16.75 -12.73
N ILE A 269 -4.00 16.86 -14.06
CA ILE A 269 -5.09 17.37 -14.90
C ILE A 269 -6.33 16.46 -14.79
N ARG A 270 -6.17 15.14 -14.93
CA ARG A 270 -7.29 14.19 -14.89
C ARG A 270 -7.92 14.11 -13.50
N GLN A 271 -7.09 14.11 -12.47
CA GLN A 271 -7.56 14.16 -11.08
C GLN A 271 -8.36 15.43 -10.82
N HIS A 272 -7.87 16.58 -11.29
CA HIS A 272 -8.57 17.88 -11.14
C HIS A 272 -9.92 17.87 -11.83
N ARG A 273 -10.00 17.41 -13.10
CA ARG A 273 -11.26 17.32 -13.85
C ARG A 273 -12.29 16.43 -13.15
N TRP A 274 -11.84 15.33 -12.55
CA TRP A 274 -12.72 14.47 -11.78
C TRP A 274 -13.13 15.11 -10.43
N GLN A 275 -12.23 15.81 -9.76
CA GLN A 275 -12.52 16.51 -8.50
C GLN A 275 -13.53 17.65 -8.70
N THR A 276 -13.44 18.39 -9.80
CA THR A 276 -14.37 19.49 -10.15
C THR A 276 -15.69 19.02 -10.73
N GLY A 277 -15.82 17.73 -11.07
CA GLY A 277 -17.03 17.16 -11.67
C GLY A 277 -17.10 17.31 -13.19
N GLU A 278 -16.09 17.85 -13.87
CA GLU A 278 -15.99 17.88 -15.32
C GLU A 278 -15.98 16.46 -15.89
N SER A 279 -15.26 15.54 -15.25
CA SER A 279 -15.35 14.09 -15.47
C SER A 279 -16.13 13.44 -14.32
N ARG A 280 -17.25 12.80 -14.63
CA ARG A 280 -18.08 12.12 -13.63
C ARG A 280 -17.44 10.84 -13.11
N VAL A 281 -16.81 10.07 -14.01
CA VAL A 281 -16.26 8.74 -13.70
C VAL A 281 -14.74 8.75 -13.83
N MET A 282 -14.05 8.22 -12.82
CA MET A 282 -12.63 7.93 -12.93
C MET A 282 -12.43 6.42 -13.08
N VAL A 283 -11.89 5.98 -14.23
CA VAL A 283 -11.51 4.59 -14.46
C VAL A 283 -10.04 4.42 -14.10
N ALA A 284 -9.74 3.58 -13.12
CA ALA A 284 -8.39 3.56 -12.57
C ALA A 284 -7.88 2.18 -12.19
N THR A 285 -6.55 2.05 -12.11
CA THR A 285 -5.91 0.98 -11.35
C THR A 285 -5.82 1.37 -9.87
N ASN A 286 -5.32 0.47 -9.01
CA ASN A 286 -5.03 0.75 -7.60
C ASN A 286 -4.10 1.98 -7.38
N ALA A 287 -3.41 2.46 -8.42
CA ALA A 287 -2.63 3.70 -8.37
C ALA A 287 -3.49 4.95 -8.10
N PHE A 288 -4.78 4.93 -8.47
CA PHE A 288 -5.76 5.94 -8.07
C PHE A 288 -6.34 5.56 -6.72
N GLY A 289 -5.55 5.81 -5.70
CA GLY A 289 -5.82 5.23 -4.41
C GLY A 289 -5.54 6.18 -3.25
N MET A 290 -4.52 5.86 -2.47
CA MET A 290 -4.15 6.60 -1.27
C MET A 290 -3.98 8.10 -1.58
N GLY A 291 -4.53 8.95 -0.73
CA GLY A 291 -4.46 10.42 -0.89
C GLY A 291 -5.60 11.10 -1.64
N ILE A 292 -6.52 10.34 -2.24
CA ILE A 292 -7.68 10.93 -2.90
C ILE A 292 -8.74 11.27 -1.85
N ASP A 293 -9.06 12.55 -1.76
CA ASP A 293 -10.06 13.07 -0.82
C ASP A 293 -11.17 13.83 -1.57
N LYS A 294 -12.12 13.07 -2.16
CA LYS A 294 -13.37 13.60 -2.71
C LYS A 294 -14.50 13.02 -1.85
N PRO A 295 -15.25 13.87 -1.12
CA PRO A 295 -16.23 13.40 -0.15
C PRO A 295 -17.49 12.80 -0.79
N ASP A 296 -17.88 13.29 -1.96
CA ASP A 296 -19.15 13.04 -2.63
C ASP A 296 -19.10 11.89 -3.66
N VAL A 297 -18.20 10.94 -3.51
CA VAL A 297 -18.18 9.73 -4.36
C VAL A 297 -19.38 8.86 -4.00
N ARG A 298 -20.30 8.68 -4.96
CA ARG A 298 -21.51 7.88 -4.73
C ARG A 298 -21.31 6.40 -5.03
N LEU A 299 -20.34 6.08 -5.89
CA LEU A 299 -20.22 4.74 -6.44
C LEU A 299 -18.77 4.35 -6.63
N VAL A 300 -18.38 3.19 -6.09
CA VAL A 300 -17.13 2.51 -6.40
C VAL A 300 -17.45 1.17 -7.02
N ILE A 301 -16.99 0.92 -8.25
CA ILE A 301 -17.24 -0.33 -8.97
C ILE A 301 -15.93 -1.05 -9.24
N HIS A 302 -15.87 -2.34 -8.94
CA HIS A 302 -14.76 -3.23 -9.28
C HIS A 302 -15.15 -4.11 -10.47
N LEU A 303 -14.51 -3.88 -11.62
CA LEU A 303 -14.62 -4.75 -12.80
C LEU A 303 -13.71 -5.98 -12.70
N ASP A 304 -12.60 -5.83 -12.01
CA ASP A 304 -11.66 -6.91 -11.72
C ASP A 304 -11.55 -7.07 -10.19
N LEU A 305 -11.48 -8.32 -9.71
CA LEU A 305 -11.34 -8.58 -8.30
C LEU A 305 -9.98 -8.06 -7.76
N PRO A 306 -9.97 -7.35 -6.64
CA PRO A 306 -8.75 -7.10 -5.88
C PRO A 306 -8.08 -8.38 -5.41
N ASP A 307 -6.79 -8.31 -5.10
CA ASP A 307 -6.02 -9.49 -4.63
C ASP A 307 -6.29 -9.81 -3.15
N SER A 308 -6.97 -8.92 -2.44
CA SER A 308 -7.27 -9.11 -1.02
C SER A 308 -8.48 -8.28 -0.58
N VAL A 309 -9.07 -8.69 0.54
CA VAL A 309 -10.18 -7.98 1.19
C VAL A 309 -9.73 -6.62 1.71
N GLU A 310 -8.48 -6.47 2.15
CA GLU A 310 -7.93 -5.19 2.62
C GLU A 310 -7.86 -4.16 1.49
N ALA A 311 -7.38 -4.58 0.31
CA ALA A 311 -7.35 -3.71 -0.87
C ALA A 311 -8.78 -3.32 -1.29
N TYR A 312 -9.70 -4.28 -1.33
CA TYR A 312 -11.11 -4.02 -1.60
C TYR A 312 -11.70 -3.03 -0.60
N PHE A 313 -11.50 -3.24 0.70
CA PHE A 313 -12.05 -2.38 1.74
C PHE A 313 -11.51 -0.95 1.65
N GLN A 314 -10.23 -0.79 1.36
CA GLN A 314 -9.60 0.52 1.19
C GLN A 314 -10.12 1.25 -0.04
N GLU A 315 -10.31 0.54 -1.16
CA GLU A 315 -10.83 1.09 -2.41
C GLU A 315 -12.32 1.43 -2.29
N ALA A 316 -13.13 0.51 -1.78
CA ALA A 316 -14.56 0.69 -1.50
C ALA A 316 -14.82 1.84 -0.51
N GLY A 317 -13.97 1.98 0.51
CA GLY A 317 -14.06 3.02 1.53
C GLY A 317 -13.90 4.46 1.03
N ARG A 318 -13.62 4.67 -0.26
CA ARG A 318 -13.61 5.99 -0.91
C ARG A 318 -15.01 6.54 -1.14
N ALA A 319 -16.01 5.66 -1.22
CA ALA A 319 -17.38 6.08 -1.40
C ALA A 319 -17.99 6.61 -0.09
N GLY A 320 -18.84 7.63 -0.20
CA GLY A 320 -19.66 8.15 0.89
C GLY A 320 -18.91 8.74 2.07
N ARG A 321 -17.80 9.43 1.85
CA ARG A 321 -17.05 10.08 2.94
C ARG A 321 -17.78 11.26 3.59
N ASP A 322 -18.74 11.82 2.89
CA ASP A 322 -19.64 12.87 3.36
C ASP A 322 -20.79 12.34 4.25
N GLY A 323 -20.85 11.03 4.50
CA GLY A 323 -21.91 10.40 5.27
C GLY A 323 -23.19 10.11 4.47
N GLN A 324 -23.26 10.54 3.23
CA GLN A 324 -24.40 10.25 2.36
C GLN A 324 -24.34 8.82 1.82
N LYS A 325 -25.52 8.28 1.47
CA LYS A 325 -25.64 6.91 0.92
C LYS A 325 -24.74 6.72 -0.29
N ALA A 326 -23.97 5.65 -0.27
CA ALA A 326 -23.05 5.29 -1.33
C ALA A 326 -22.98 3.76 -1.50
N TYR A 327 -22.43 3.31 -2.62
CA TYR A 327 -22.39 1.90 -2.98
C TYR A 327 -20.99 1.48 -3.42
N ALA A 328 -20.58 0.32 -2.94
CA ALA A 328 -19.39 -0.39 -3.40
C ALA A 328 -19.82 -1.68 -4.11
N VAL A 329 -19.65 -1.75 -5.42
CA VAL A 329 -20.18 -2.82 -6.25
C VAL A 329 -19.02 -3.63 -6.84
N ILE A 330 -19.04 -4.95 -6.64
CA ILE A 330 -18.18 -5.89 -7.37
C ILE A 330 -19.01 -6.51 -8.49
N LEU A 331 -18.52 -6.45 -9.72
CA LEU A 331 -19.07 -7.22 -10.84
C LEU A 331 -18.27 -8.52 -10.97
N TYR A 332 -18.90 -9.63 -10.62
CA TYR A 332 -18.28 -10.94 -10.55
C TYR A 332 -18.77 -11.85 -11.68
N ALA A 333 -17.83 -12.36 -12.48
CA ALA A 333 -18.06 -13.42 -13.45
C ALA A 333 -17.40 -14.72 -12.96
N ARG A 334 -17.94 -15.88 -13.38
CA ARG A 334 -17.36 -17.19 -12.99
C ARG A 334 -15.90 -17.35 -13.38
N SER A 335 -15.49 -16.74 -14.48
CA SER A 335 -14.11 -16.72 -14.95
C SER A 335 -13.15 -15.99 -14.03
N ASP A 336 -13.62 -15.04 -13.21
CA ASP A 336 -12.76 -14.22 -12.34
C ASP A 336 -12.01 -15.04 -11.29
N LYS A 337 -12.61 -16.10 -10.78
CA LYS A 337 -11.99 -17.03 -9.84
C LYS A 337 -10.72 -17.66 -10.43
N ALA A 338 -10.79 -18.15 -11.65
CA ALA A 338 -9.63 -18.73 -12.34
C ALA A 338 -8.56 -17.66 -12.62
N VAL A 339 -8.99 -16.47 -13.05
CA VAL A 339 -8.08 -15.32 -13.28
C VAL A 339 -7.38 -14.91 -12.00
N LEU A 340 -8.10 -14.86 -10.88
CA LEU A 340 -7.53 -14.46 -9.59
C LEU A 340 -6.53 -15.52 -9.08
N ARG A 341 -6.87 -16.79 -9.14
CA ARG A 341 -5.96 -17.90 -8.75
C ARG A 341 -4.70 -17.99 -9.62
N LYS A 342 -4.80 -17.68 -10.92
CA LYS A 342 -3.63 -17.63 -11.81
C LYS A 342 -2.59 -16.60 -11.35
N ARG A 343 -2.96 -15.59 -10.59
CA ARG A 343 -2.02 -14.59 -10.07
C ARG A 343 -1.02 -15.17 -9.06
N VAL A 344 -1.36 -16.28 -8.41
CA VAL A 344 -0.45 -16.94 -7.45
C VAL A 344 0.84 -17.40 -8.14
N PRO A 345 0.82 -18.26 -9.16
CA PRO A 345 2.03 -18.68 -9.87
C PRO A 345 2.69 -17.52 -10.64
N ASP A 346 1.95 -16.49 -11.06
CA ASP A 346 2.51 -15.31 -11.70
C ASP A 346 3.32 -14.45 -10.69
N THR A 347 2.87 -14.35 -9.42
CA THR A 347 3.53 -13.58 -8.36
C THR A 347 4.59 -14.39 -7.62
N PHE A 348 4.37 -15.69 -7.46
CA PHE A 348 5.27 -16.63 -6.81
C PHE A 348 5.57 -17.80 -7.77
N PRO A 349 6.37 -17.57 -8.84
CA PRO A 349 6.80 -18.64 -9.72
C PRO A 349 7.61 -19.67 -8.94
N GLU A 350 7.65 -20.93 -9.42
CA GLU A 350 8.37 -22.02 -8.74
C GLU A 350 9.85 -21.66 -8.54
N LYS A 351 10.43 -22.17 -7.45
CA LYS A 351 11.83 -21.84 -7.08
C LYS A 351 12.84 -22.16 -8.17
N ASP A 352 12.63 -23.23 -8.90
CA ASP A 352 13.51 -23.59 -10.01
C ASP A 352 13.42 -22.56 -11.13
N TYR A 353 12.22 -22.08 -11.45
CA TYR A 353 12.05 -20.95 -12.39
C TYR A 353 12.80 -19.69 -11.94
N ILE A 354 12.75 -19.35 -10.64
CA ILE A 354 13.45 -18.18 -10.10
C ILE A 354 14.97 -18.36 -10.25
N LYS A 355 15.47 -19.56 -10.00
CA LYS A 355 16.89 -19.91 -10.17
C LYS A 355 17.30 -19.85 -11.63
N ASP A 356 16.47 -20.37 -12.54
CA ASP A 356 16.69 -20.31 -13.98
C ASP A 356 16.74 -18.86 -14.48
N VAL A 357 15.84 -17.98 -14.00
CA VAL A 357 15.88 -16.55 -14.30
C VAL A 357 17.21 -15.93 -13.84
N TYR A 358 17.67 -16.25 -12.62
CA TYR A 358 18.97 -15.77 -12.13
C TYR A 358 20.12 -16.26 -13.01
N GLU A 359 20.15 -17.53 -13.41
CA GLU A 359 21.18 -18.08 -14.27
C GLU A 359 21.17 -17.44 -15.66
N HIS A 360 19.98 -17.29 -16.27
CA HIS A 360 19.83 -16.64 -17.56
C HIS A 360 20.22 -15.15 -17.55
N LEU A 361 20.08 -14.46 -16.42
CA LEU A 361 20.63 -13.10 -16.26
C LEU A 361 22.16 -13.10 -16.39
N GLN A 362 22.84 -14.10 -15.83
CA GLN A 362 24.29 -14.22 -15.94
C GLN A 362 24.71 -14.45 -17.39
N TYR A 363 23.97 -15.28 -18.13
CA TYR A 363 24.21 -15.46 -19.59
C TYR A 363 23.87 -14.20 -20.39
N TYR A 364 22.81 -13.49 -20.01
CA TYR A 364 22.39 -12.25 -20.67
C TYR A 364 23.49 -11.19 -20.60
N TYR A 365 24.14 -11.06 -19.46
CA TYR A 365 25.20 -10.10 -19.20
C TYR A 365 26.62 -10.67 -19.39
N GLN A 366 26.76 -11.93 -19.78
CA GLN A 366 28.05 -12.63 -19.97
C GLN A 366 28.96 -12.52 -18.72
N MET A 367 28.40 -12.74 -17.54
CA MET A 367 29.09 -12.59 -16.26
C MET A 367 29.76 -13.90 -15.86
N ALA A 368 31.04 -13.85 -15.48
CA ALA A 368 31.77 -15.02 -15.00
C ALA A 368 31.44 -15.37 -13.53
N MET A 369 31.74 -16.60 -13.10
CA MET A 369 31.61 -17.02 -11.69
C MET A 369 32.56 -16.21 -10.82
N GLY A 370 32.07 -15.74 -9.68
CA GLY A 370 32.83 -14.90 -8.74
C GLY A 370 32.89 -13.42 -9.12
N ASP A 371 32.37 -13.05 -10.28
CA ASP A 371 32.26 -11.65 -10.70
C ASP A 371 30.88 -11.08 -10.37
N GLY A 372 30.74 -9.78 -10.55
CA GLY A 372 29.45 -9.09 -10.61
C GLY A 372 29.09 -8.26 -9.39
N GLN A 373 29.75 -8.40 -8.26
CA GLN A 373 29.45 -7.58 -7.08
C GLN A 373 29.53 -6.08 -7.45
N ASP A 374 28.50 -5.32 -7.05
CA ASP A 374 28.33 -3.89 -7.31
C ASP A 374 28.21 -3.51 -8.79
N CYS A 375 28.12 -4.50 -9.70
CA CYS A 375 27.91 -4.25 -11.12
C CYS A 375 26.47 -3.80 -11.38
N VAL A 376 26.34 -2.69 -12.10
CA VAL A 376 25.07 -2.13 -12.54
C VAL A 376 24.85 -2.44 -14.02
N ARG A 377 23.70 -2.99 -14.37
CA ARG A 377 23.33 -3.35 -15.74
C ARG A 377 21.94 -2.81 -16.07
N GLU A 378 21.81 -2.17 -17.24
CA GLU A 378 20.49 -1.83 -17.77
C GLU A 378 19.72 -3.12 -18.08
N PHE A 379 18.44 -3.16 -17.78
CA PHE A 379 17.62 -4.34 -17.96
C PHE A 379 16.37 -4.03 -18.81
N ASP A 380 16.30 -4.68 -19.96
CA ASP A 380 15.12 -4.69 -20.80
C ASP A 380 14.41 -6.04 -20.63
N ILE A 381 13.31 -6.01 -19.88
CA ILE A 381 12.53 -7.22 -19.59
C ILE A 381 11.92 -7.84 -20.86
N GLU A 382 11.55 -7.02 -21.85
CA GLU A 382 10.94 -7.52 -23.09
C GLU A 382 12.00 -8.22 -23.95
N ASP A 383 13.21 -7.64 -24.05
CA ASP A 383 14.33 -8.25 -24.77
C ASP A 383 14.80 -9.54 -24.10
N PHE A 384 14.95 -9.50 -22.77
CA PHE A 384 15.28 -10.69 -21.97
C PHE A 384 14.26 -11.81 -22.17
N CYS A 385 12.98 -11.50 -22.04
CA CYS A 385 11.90 -12.49 -22.21
C CYS A 385 11.86 -13.06 -23.64
N ARG A 386 12.13 -12.24 -24.66
CA ARG A 386 12.21 -12.70 -26.06
C ARG A 386 13.37 -13.67 -26.26
N LYS A 387 14.55 -13.34 -25.70
CA LYS A 387 15.77 -14.14 -25.84
C LYS A 387 15.66 -15.51 -25.18
N PHE A 388 15.08 -15.58 -23.98
CA PHE A 388 14.99 -16.80 -23.19
C PHE A 388 13.60 -17.43 -23.20
N LYS A 389 12.64 -16.93 -23.98
CA LYS A 389 11.26 -17.43 -24.11
C LYS A 389 10.48 -17.43 -22.80
N TYR A 390 10.63 -16.36 -22.03
CA TYR A 390 9.91 -16.11 -20.80
C TYR A 390 8.70 -15.19 -21.01
N PHE A 391 7.84 -15.12 -19.97
CA PHE A 391 6.78 -14.12 -19.87
C PHE A 391 7.20 -13.01 -18.90
N PRO A 392 6.91 -11.72 -19.21
CA PRO A 392 7.39 -10.58 -18.40
C PRO A 392 6.95 -10.61 -16.94
N VAL A 393 5.69 -10.97 -16.65
CA VAL A 393 5.14 -10.92 -15.28
C VAL A 393 5.84 -11.90 -14.33
N PRO A 394 6.00 -13.19 -14.63
CA PRO A 394 6.77 -14.10 -13.77
C PRO A 394 8.25 -13.73 -13.63
N VAL A 395 8.87 -13.16 -14.69
CA VAL A 395 10.27 -12.68 -14.61
C VAL A 395 10.37 -11.50 -13.65
N ASP A 396 9.51 -10.50 -13.75
CA ASP A 396 9.45 -9.36 -12.83
C ASP A 396 9.29 -9.83 -11.37
N SER A 397 8.40 -10.80 -11.14
CA SER A 397 8.20 -11.41 -9.83
C SER A 397 9.43 -12.16 -9.32
N ALA A 398 10.10 -12.93 -10.19
CA ALA A 398 11.35 -13.62 -9.85
C ALA A 398 12.47 -12.65 -9.46
N LEU A 399 12.62 -11.54 -10.19
CA LEU A 399 13.59 -10.48 -9.87
C LEU A 399 13.30 -9.83 -8.52
N LYS A 400 12.03 -9.56 -8.20
CA LYS A 400 11.61 -9.03 -6.91
C LYS A 400 11.90 -10.00 -5.75
N ILE A 401 11.70 -11.30 -5.97
CA ILE A 401 12.04 -12.34 -4.98
C ILE A 401 13.57 -12.43 -4.79
N LEU A 402 14.35 -12.41 -5.86
CA LEU A 402 15.81 -12.41 -5.79
C LEU A 402 16.36 -11.16 -5.08
N THR A 403 15.71 -10.00 -5.29
CA THR A 403 16.02 -8.75 -4.56
C THR A 403 15.80 -8.93 -3.06
N GLN A 404 14.66 -9.50 -2.66
CA GLN A 404 14.36 -9.73 -1.25
C GLN A 404 15.24 -10.82 -0.61
N ALA A 405 15.71 -11.78 -1.41
CA ALA A 405 16.69 -12.79 -0.99
C ALA A 405 18.13 -12.24 -0.95
N GLY A 406 18.36 -10.99 -1.40
CA GLY A 406 19.64 -10.30 -1.33
C GLY A 406 20.66 -10.76 -2.38
N TYR A 407 20.22 -11.21 -3.55
CA TYR A 407 21.11 -11.58 -4.66
C TYR A 407 21.37 -10.41 -5.61
N LEU A 408 20.38 -9.54 -5.76
CA LEU A 408 20.43 -8.38 -6.63
C LEU A 408 19.50 -7.29 -6.09
N GLU A 409 19.65 -6.07 -6.58
CA GLU A 409 18.68 -4.99 -6.46
C GLU A 409 18.08 -4.74 -7.85
N TYR A 410 16.77 -4.93 -7.96
CA TYR A 410 16.02 -4.66 -9.20
C TYR A 410 15.16 -3.42 -8.99
N THR A 411 15.35 -2.43 -9.83
CA THR A 411 14.58 -1.18 -9.81
C THR A 411 13.70 -1.12 -11.05
N ASP A 412 12.39 -1.07 -10.83
CA ASP A 412 11.39 -0.83 -11.87
C ASP A 412 10.94 0.64 -11.94
N GLU A 413 11.52 1.50 -11.09
CA GLU A 413 11.19 2.92 -11.04
C GLU A 413 11.79 3.69 -12.22
N GLN A 414 10.92 4.33 -12.99
CA GLN A 414 11.25 5.03 -14.22
C GLN A 414 11.85 6.44 -14.05
N ASP A 415 12.03 6.95 -12.81
CA ASP A 415 12.45 8.34 -12.54
C ASP A 415 13.52 8.46 -11.44
N ASN A 416 14.49 7.55 -11.40
CA ASN A 416 15.62 7.69 -10.49
C ASN A 416 16.64 8.70 -11.02
N ALA A 417 16.98 9.72 -10.21
CA ALA A 417 18.12 10.60 -10.48
C ALA A 417 19.40 9.77 -10.62
N SER A 418 20.32 10.22 -11.47
CA SER A 418 21.61 9.57 -11.65
C SER A 418 22.34 9.39 -10.33
N ARG A 419 23.02 8.27 -10.17
CA ARG A 419 23.78 7.94 -8.94
C ARG A 419 25.24 7.65 -9.30
N LEU A 420 26.14 7.99 -8.41
CA LEU A 420 27.57 7.78 -8.58
C LEU A 420 28.23 7.37 -7.25
N LEU A 421 29.07 6.34 -7.32
CA LEU A 421 29.93 5.86 -6.24
C LEU A 421 31.35 5.75 -6.78
N PHE A 422 32.36 6.22 -6.05
CA PHE A 422 33.76 5.92 -6.38
C PHE A 422 34.12 4.51 -5.89
N THR A 423 34.57 3.66 -6.79
CA THR A 423 35.01 2.28 -6.51
C THR A 423 36.48 2.21 -6.10
N VAL A 424 37.24 3.25 -6.39
CA VAL A 424 38.66 3.41 -6.00
C VAL A 424 38.79 4.25 -4.72
N ARG A 425 39.87 4.07 -3.97
CA ARG A 425 40.15 4.88 -2.78
C ARG A 425 40.56 6.30 -3.16
N ARG A 426 40.33 7.24 -2.23
CA ARG A 426 40.59 8.67 -2.45
C ARG A 426 42.05 8.98 -2.81
N ASP A 427 42.99 8.24 -2.25
CA ASP A 427 44.43 8.37 -2.51
C ASP A 427 44.85 7.79 -3.88
N GLU A 428 44.09 6.84 -4.43
CA GLU A 428 44.33 6.28 -5.76
C GLU A 428 43.90 7.24 -6.86
N LEU A 429 42.89 8.08 -6.63
CA LEU A 429 42.46 9.09 -7.59
C LEU A 429 43.57 10.07 -7.96
N TYR A 430 44.49 10.39 -7.05
CA TYR A 430 45.63 11.29 -7.33
C TYR A 430 46.69 10.64 -8.25
N LYS A 431 46.70 9.33 -8.35
CA LYS A 431 47.61 8.55 -9.19
C LYS A 431 47.10 8.42 -10.64
N LEU A 432 45.83 8.70 -10.88
CA LEU A 432 45.13 8.52 -12.17
C LEU A 432 45.19 9.75 -13.08
N ARG A 433 46.23 10.58 -12.97
CA ARG A 433 46.43 11.83 -13.78
C ARG A 433 46.53 11.63 -15.31
N THR A 434 46.26 10.44 -15.83
CA THR A 434 46.35 10.09 -17.26
C THR A 434 44.98 9.98 -17.96
N LEU A 435 43.88 10.40 -17.33
CA LEU A 435 42.51 10.20 -17.83
C LEU A 435 42.09 11.27 -18.87
N GLY A 436 42.85 12.35 -18.99
CA GLY A 436 42.55 13.50 -19.84
C GLY A 436 41.90 14.66 -19.06
N ASP A 437 42.15 15.89 -19.51
CA ASP A 437 41.78 17.13 -18.82
C ASP A 437 40.28 17.26 -18.52
N GLU A 438 39.44 16.71 -19.39
CA GLU A 438 37.97 16.75 -19.18
C GLU A 438 37.52 15.82 -18.05
N ALA A 439 38.09 14.60 -17.97
CA ALA A 439 37.75 13.65 -16.94
C ALA A 439 38.26 14.13 -15.55
N ASP A 440 39.49 14.63 -15.50
CA ASP A 440 40.06 15.16 -14.26
C ASP A 440 39.26 16.38 -13.74
N ARG A 441 38.87 17.28 -14.63
CA ARG A 441 38.03 18.42 -14.29
C ARG A 441 36.66 17.96 -13.76
N LEU A 442 36.04 16.99 -14.43
CA LEU A 442 34.73 16.47 -14.03
C LEU A 442 34.80 15.77 -12.65
N ILE A 443 35.83 14.96 -12.40
CA ILE A 443 36.07 14.31 -11.09
C ILE A 443 36.20 15.37 -9.98
N GLN A 444 36.99 16.42 -10.21
CA GLN A 444 37.14 17.50 -9.21
C GLN A 444 35.82 18.21 -8.92
N ILE A 445 35.02 18.48 -9.94
CA ILE A 445 33.70 19.11 -9.78
C ILE A 445 32.77 18.18 -9.02
N ILE A 446 32.76 16.88 -9.32
CA ILE A 446 31.95 15.88 -8.62
C ILE A 446 32.33 15.83 -7.13
N LEU A 447 33.62 15.73 -6.82
CA LEU A 447 34.10 15.68 -5.44
C LEU A 447 33.80 16.95 -4.62
N ARG A 448 33.75 18.12 -5.28
CA ARG A 448 33.36 19.39 -4.65
C ARG A 448 31.85 19.56 -4.51
N SER A 449 31.07 18.93 -5.39
CA SER A 449 29.62 19.10 -5.49
C SER A 449 28.85 18.11 -4.64
N TYR A 450 29.40 16.91 -4.42
CA TYR A 450 28.72 15.81 -3.78
C TYR A 450 29.60 15.22 -2.65
N THR A 451 28.98 14.75 -1.57
CA THR A 451 29.66 14.13 -0.42
C THR A 451 29.19 12.68 -0.27
N GLY A 452 29.98 11.84 0.41
CA GLY A 452 29.62 10.43 0.63
C GLY A 452 29.94 9.50 -0.54
N LEU A 453 30.54 10.01 -1.60
CA LEU A 453 30.83 9.32 -2.86
C LEU A 453 31.74 8.09 -2.75
N PHE A 454 32.40 7.88 -1.62
CA PHE A 454 33.31 6.73 -1.39
C PHE A 454 32.70 5.69 -0.46
N THR A 455 31.54 5.96 0.11
CA THR A 455 30.88 5.08 1.10
C THR A 455 29.54 4.55 0.60
N ASP A 456 28.85 5.33 -0.24
CA ASP A 456 27.54 4.97 -0.80
C ASP A 456 27.28 5.77 -2.09
N TYR A 457 26.28 5.32 -2.87
CA TYR A 457 25.83 6.04 -4.04
C TYR A 457 25.28 7.42 -3.70
N ALA A 458 25.91 8.45 -4.23
CA ALA A 458 25.38 9.81 -4.19
C ALA A 458 24.55 10.13 -5.44
N PHE A 459 23.39 10.75 -5.26
CA PHE A 459 22.61 11.26 -6.37
C PHE A 459 23.31 12.43 -7.03
N ILE A 460 23.48 12.37 -8.35
CA ILE A 460 24.11 13.43 -9.14
C ILE A 460 23.14 13.95 -10.21
N SER A 461 23.39 15.15 -10.72
CA SER A 461 22.66 15.76 -11.84
C SER A 461 23.66 16.07 -12.95
N GLU A 462 23.52 15.42 -14.09
CA GLU A 462 24.36 15.68 -15.28
C GLU A 462 24.19 17.12 -15.77
N ASP A 463 22.99 17.70 -15.66
CA ASP A 463 22.74 19.09 -16.06
C ASP A 463 23.51 20.08 -15.15
N SER A 464 23.54 19.83 -13.85
CA SER A 464 24.33 20.62 -12.89
C SER A 464 25.84 20.47 -13.13
N LEU A 465 26.29 19.24 -13.43
CA LEU A 465 27.68 18.94 -13.76
C LEU A 465 28.08 19.59 -15.10
N ALA A 466 27.22 19.56 -16.10
CA ALA A 466 27.41 20.20 -17.40
C ALA A 466 27.60 21.71 -17.23
N THR A 467 26.70 22.38 -16.49
CA THR A 467 26.78 23.82 -16.23
C THR A 467 28.08 24.21 -15.52
N ARG A 468 28.55 23.40 -14.55
CA ARG A 468 29.76 23.70 -13.76
C ARG A 468 31.07 23.34 -14.48
N SER A 469 31.05 22.34 -15.36
CA SER A 469 32.23 21.91 -16.10
C SER A 469 32.44 22.64 -17.41
N GLY A 470 31.39 23.30 -17.93
CA GLY A 470 31.40 23.89 -19.29
C GLY A 470 31.24 22.83 -20.39
N LEU A 471 30.91 21.59 -20.04
CA LEU A 471 30.64 20.50 -20.97
C LEU A 471 29.15 20.46 -21.32
N THR A 472 28.78 19.81 -22.40
CA THR A 472 27.40 19.46 -22.69
C THR A 472 26.99 18.26 -21.84
N ARG A 473 25.68 18.11 -21.53
CA ARG A 473 25.15 16.94 -20.83
C ARG A 473 25.59 15.61 -21.43
N ARG A 474 25.66 15.54 -22.78
CA ARG A 474 26.10 14.35 -23.50
C ARG A 474 27.58 14.03 -23.22
N GLN A 475 28.45 15.03 -23.23
CA GLN A 475 29.88 14.87 -22.91
C GLN A 475 30.07 14.42 -21.45
N VAL A 476 29.33 15.00 -20.50
CA VAL A 476 29.32 14.55 -19.08
C VAL A 476 28.94 13.07 -19.00
N TYR A 477 27.89 12.67 -19.69
CA TYR A 477 27.45 11.27 -19.73
C TYR A 477 28.55 10.34 -20.30
N GLU A 478 29.14 10.70 -21.45
CA GLU A 478 30.19 9.91 -22.10
C GLU A 478 31.43 9.76 -21.20
N VAL A 479 31.84 10.83 -20.49
CA VAL A 479 32.95 10.79 -19.53
C VAL A 479 32.61 9.89 -18.33
N LEU A 480 31.40 9.99 -17.77
CA LEU A 480 30.99 9.15 -16.65
C LEU A 480 30.93 7.67 -17.04
N ILE A 481 30.44 7.33 -18.21
CA ILE A 481 30.47 5.95 -18.74
C ILE A 481 31.91 5.45 -18.90
N ARG A 482 32.81 6.27 -19.42
CA ARG A 482 34.22 5.90 -19.56
C ARG A 482 34.89 5.66 -18.21
N LEU A 483 34.62 6.50 -17.21
CA LEU A 483 35.11 6.32 -15.84
C LEU A 483 34.55 5.03 -15.19
N ALA A 484 33.30 4.68 -15.49
CA ALA A 484 32.70 3.43 -15.04
C ALA A 484 33.33 2.20 -15.72
N GLN A 485 33.62 2.26 -17.01
CA GLN A 485 34.34 1.19 -17.74
C GLN A 485 35.76 0.96 -17.22
N LEU A 486 36.39 2.01 -16.70
CA LEU A 486 37.71 1.94 -16.05
C LEU A 486 37.64 1.53 -14.57
N HIS A 487 36.49 1.17 -14.07
CA HIS A 487 36.25 0.81 -12.66
C HIS A 487 36.71 1.88 -11.65
N ILE A 488 36.68 3.16 -12.04
CA ILE A 488 36.98 4.29 -11.16
C ILE A 488 35.75 4.71 -10.40
N VAL A 489 34.61 4.67 -11.07
CA VAL A 489 33.29 4.96 -10.48
C VAL A 489 32.30 3.86 -10.86
N SER A 490 31.31 3.65 -10.02
CA SER A 490 30.06 3.00 -10.41
C SER A 490 29.03 4.10 -10.68
N TYR A 491 28.62 4.22 -11.94
CA TYR A 491 27.72 5.26 -12.42
C TYR A 491 26.41 4.67 -12.91
N ILE A 492 25.31 5.15 -12.36
CA ILE A 492 23.95 4.76 -12.72
C ILE A 492 23.28 6.00 -13.33
N PRO A 493 23.12 6.07 -14.66
CA PRO A 493 22.52 7.21 -15.32
C PRO A 493 21.02 7.32 -15.05
N GLN A 494 20.51 8.53 -15.07
CA GLN A 494 19.08 8.80 -15.12
C GLN A 494 18.52 8.32 -16.46
N LYS A 495 17.92 7.16 -16.47
CA LYS A 495 17.21 6.62 -17.63
C LYS A 495 15.85 6.07 -17.18
N LYS A 496 14.88 6.13 -18.09
CA LYS A 496 13.57 5.49 -17.93
C LYS A 496 13.61 3.96 -18.15
N ILE A 497 14.76 3.34 -17.96
CA ILE A 497 14.98 1.92 -18.18
C ILE A 497 15.31 1.30 -16.82
N PRO A 498 14.64 0.22 -16.42
CA PRO A 498 15.00 -0.55 -15.25
C PRO A 498 16.45 -1.01 -15.27
N TYR A 499 17.04 -1.21 -14.10
CA TYR A 499 18.39 -1.80 -14.00
C TYR A 499 18.47 -2.79 -12.84
N ILE A 500 19.49 -3.65 -12.97
CA ILE A 500 19.86 -4.65 -11.99
C ILE A 500 21.23 -4.28 -11.43
N ILE A 501 21.33 -4.22 -10.11
CA ILE A 501 22.58 -4.08 -9.38
C ILE A 501 22.83 -5.41 -8.67
N TYR A 502 23.97 -6.04 -8.90
CA TYR A 502 24.32 -7.25 -8.18
C TYR A 502 24.87 -6.89 -6.80
N THR A 503 24.20 -7.34 -5.76
CA THR A 503 24.58 -7.06 -4.35
C THR A 503 25.67 -7.99 -3.84
N ARG A 504 25.99 -9.04 -4.61
CA ARG A 504 27.06 -10.03 -4.32
C ARG A 504 27.63 -10.60 -5.61
N GLU A 505 28.74 -11.31 -5.49
CA GLU A 505 29.33 -12.07 -6.58
C GLU A 505 28.34 -13.11 -7.14
N ARG A 506 28.53 -13.46 -8.42
CA ARG A 506 27.78 -14.54 -9.05
C ARG A 506 28.05 -15.85 -8.34
N VAL A 507 26.98 -16.49 -7.87
CA VAL A 507 26.99 -17.83 -7.27
C VAL A 507 26.45 -18.89 -8.23
N ASP A 508 26.80 -20.15 -7.98
CA ASP A 508 26.22 -21.28 -8.72
C ASP A 508 24.70 -21.39 -8.42
N ILE A 509 23.93 -21.84 -9.41
CA ILE A 509 22.48 -22.04 -9.27
C ILE A 509 22.12 -22.95 -8.10
N LYS A 510 22.99 -23.92 -7.78
CA LYS A 510 22.80 -24.85 -6.65
C LYS A 510 22.92 -24.17 -5.29
N ASP A 511 23.73 -23.12 -5.22
CA ASP A 511 24.00 -22.36 -3.98
C ASP A 511 22.99 -21.23 -3.74
N ILE A 512 22.02 -21.07 -4.65
CA ILE A 512 20.94 -20.08 -4.48
C ILE A 512 19.98 -20.59 -3.41
N HIS A 513 19.98 -19.91 -2.28
CA HIS A 513 19.08 -20.15 -1.17
C HIS A 513 18.04 -19.04 -1.06
N ILE A 514 16.76 -19.37 -1.27
CA ILE A 514 15.63 -18.45 -1.08
C ILE A 514 15.02 -18.76 0.30
N PRO A 515 15.12 -17.84 1.28
CA PRO A 515 14.59 -18.06 2.62
C PRO A 515 13.08 -18.33 2.62
N ARG A 516 12.62 -19.17 3.56
CA ARG A 516 11.18 -19.47 3.72
C ARG A 516 10.34 -18.22 3.96
N SER A 517 10.88 -17.26 4.71
CA SER A 517 10.24 -15.98 4.99
C SER A 517 10.06 -15.10 3.74
N VAL A 518 10.89 -15.30 2.71
CA VAL A 518 10.82 -14.56 1.45
C VAL A 518 9.86 -15.22 0.45
N TYR A 519 9.77 -16.54 0.45
CA TYR A 519 8.98 -17.27 -0.56
C TYR A 519 7.78 -18.00 0.05
N GLU A 520 7.97 -19.13 0.78
CA GLU A 520 6.86 -20.00 1.18
C GLU A 520 5.83 -19.31 2.06
N GLU A 521 6.29 -18.58 3.09
CA GLU A 521 5.40 -17.89 4.01
C GLU A 521 4.63 -16.75 3.34
N ARG A 522 5.24 -16.09 2.36
CA ARG A 522 4.60 -15.01 1.60
C ARG A 522 3.65 -15.56 0.54
N LYS A 523 4.02 -16.68 -0.12
CA LYS A 523 3.16 -17.39 -1.07
C LYS A 523 1.88 -17.84 -0.37
N GLN A 524 2.01 -18.52 0.78
CA GLN A 524 0.86 -18.99 1.55
C GLN A 524 -0.06 -17.84 1.95
N ARG A 525 0.48 -16.76 2.50
CA ARG A 525 -0.32 -15.58 2.87
C ARG A 525 -1.02 -14.93 1.67
N TYR A 526 -0.40 -14.95 0.50
CA TYR A 526 -1.01 -14.43 -0.71
C TYR A 526 -2.14 -15.35 -1.20
N GLU A 527 -1.93 -16.66 -1.14
CA GLU A 527 -2.97 -17.67 -1.43
C GLU A 527 -4.16 -17.52 -0.48
N ASP A 528 -3.93 -17.43 0.82
CA ASP A 528 -4.97 -17.24 1.84
C ASP A 528 -5.82 -15.99 1.56
N ARG A 529 -5.18 -14.87 1.18
CA ARG A 529 -5.90 -13.63 0.82
C ARG A 529 -6.76 -13.77 -0.44
N ILE A 530 -6.24 -14.45 -1.45
CA ILE A 530 -6.97 -14.73 -2.68
C ILE A 530 -8.17 -15.62 -2.39
N ASP A 531 -7.98 -16.68 -1.63
CA ASP A 531 -9.06 -17.60 -1.29
C ASP A 531 -10.13 -16.89 -0.44
N TYR A 532 -9.73 -16.05 0.50
CA TYR A 532 -10.67 -15.25 1.29
C TYR A 532 -11.46 -14.25 0.43
N MET A 533 -10.80 -13.61 -0.56
CA MET A 533 -11.50 -12.71 -1.50
C MET A 533 -12.50 -13.46 -2.38
N ILE A 534 -12.16 -14.68 -2.83
CA ILE A 534 -13.07 -15.57 -3.57
C ILE A 534 -14.27 -15.93 -2.68
N GLU A 535 -14.01 -16.33 -1.43
CA GLU A 535 -15.07 -16.67 -0.49
C GLU A 535 -16.00 -15.47 -0.23
N TYR A 536 -15.44 -14.27 -0.07
CA TYR A 536 -16.22 -13.05 0.09
C TYR A 536 -17.22 -12.84 -1.06
N VAL A 537 -16.80 -13.01 -2.30
CA VAL A 537 -17.68 -12.76 -3.46
C VAL A 537 -18.66 -13.91 -3.72
N GLU A 538 -18.26 -15.14 -3.42
CA GLU A 538 -19.12 -16.34 -3.59
C GLU A 538 -20.07 -16.55 -2.41
N ASN A 539 -19.85 -15.90 -1.28
CA ASN A 539 -20.71 -16.02 -0.11
C ASN A 539 -22.02 -15.24 -0.30
N ASP A 540 -23.10 -15.97 -0.44
CA ASP A 540 -24.45 -15.41 -0.57
C ASP A 540 -25.28 -15.52 0.73
N LEU A 541 -24.67 -15.98 1.82
CA LEU A 541 -25.36 -16.38 3.05
C LEU A 541 -25.22 -15.38 4.19
N ILE A 542 -24.06 -14.72 4.29
CA ILE A 542 -23.73 -13.82 5.38
C ILE A 542 -23.72 -12.37 4.89
N CYS A 543 -24.19 -11.47 5.71
CA CYS A 543 -24.15 -10.03 5.45
C CYS A 543 -22.74 -9.58 5.04
N ARG A 544 -22.59 -8.89 3.89
CA ARG A 544 -21.31 -8.43 3.36
C ARG A 544 -20.51 -7.59 4.35
N SER A 545 -21.18 -6.67 5.04
CA SER A 545 -20.53 -5.84 6.06
C SER A 545 -20.00 -6.69 7.22
N ARG A 546 -20.75 -7.68 7.70
CA ARG A 546 -20.30 -8.58 8.78
C ARG A 546 -19.04 -9.38 8.39
N ILE A 547 -18.96 -9.88 7.15
CA ILE A 547 -17.76 -10.59 6.68
C ILE A 547 -16.55 -9.67 6.72
N LEU A 548 -16.69 -8.43 6.23
CA LEU A 548 -15.60 -7.46 6.24
C LEU A 548 -15.15 -7.09 7.66
N LEU A 549 -16.10 -6.78 8.54
CA LEU A 549 -15.83 -6.43 9.94
C LEU A 549 -15.13 -7.58 10.65
N PHE A 550 -15.62 -8.79 10.43
CA PHE A 550 -15.05 -9.99 11.01
C PHE A 550 -13.60 -10.23 10.55
N TYR A 551 -13.32 -10.01 9.27
CA TYR A 551 -11.96 -10.10 8.72
C TYR A 551 -10.97 -9.18 9.47
N PHE A 552 -11.39 -7.99 9.85
CA PHE A 552 -10.59 -7.05 10.63
C PHE A 552 -10.65 -7.28 12.15
N GLY A 553 -11.22 -8.40 12.59
CA GLY A 553 -11.31 -8.81 14.00
C GLY A 553 -12.38 -8.06 14.80
N GLU A 554 -13.36 -7.46 14.12
CA GLU A 554 -14.51 -6.80 14.74
C GLU A 554 -15.72 -7.74 14.73
N LYS A 555 -16.26 -8.04 15.90
CA LYS A 555 -17.48 -8.82 16.03
C LYS A 555 -18.67 -7.87 15.92
N ASN A 556 -19.44 -8.00 14.87
CA ASN A 556 -20.72 -7.30 14.71
C ASN A 556 -21.87 -8.31 14.74
N GLU A 557 -22.84 -8.05 15.58
CA GLU A 557 -24.01 -8.92 15.77
C GLU A 557 -25.15 -8.58 14.81
N HIS A 558 -25.08 -7.40 14.17
CA HIS A 558 -26.17 -6.88 13.34
C HIS A 558 -25.88 -7.03 11.84
N ASN A 559 -26.92 -7.32 11.09
CA ASN A 559 -26.89 -7.24 9.64
C ASN A 559 -27.05 -5.78 9.20
N CYS A 560 -26.29 -5.36 8.18
CA CYS A 560 -26.32 -3.97 7.73
C CYS A 560 -27.65 -3.55 7.07
N GLY A 561 -28.55 -4.50 6.75
CA GLY A 561 -29.84 -4.25 6.13
C GLY A 561 -29.82 -3.72 4.68
N GLN A 562 -28.64 -3.44 4.11
CA GLN A 562 -28.52 -2.71 2.85
C GLN A 562 -27.64 -3.39 1.77
N CYS A 563 -26.89 -4.42 2.11
CA CYS A 563 -26.12 -5.20 1.14
C CYS A 563 -27.05 -6.13 0.32
N ASP A 564 -26.54 -6.65 -0.80
CA ASP A 564 -27.25 -7.59 -1.66
C ASP A 564 -27.81 -8.80 -0.90
N THR A 565 -27.03 -9.36 0.03
CA THR A 565 -27.45 -10.49 0.87
C THR A 565 -28.59 -10.11 1.81
N CYS A 566 -28.50 -8.98 2.51
CA CYS A 566 -29.55 -8.52 3.43
C CYS A 566 -30.86 -8.22 2.71
N ILE A 567 -30.79 -7.56 1.54
CA ILE A 567 -31.99 -7.23 0.74
C ILE A 567 -32.68 -8.51 0.29
N ARG A 568 -31.92 -9.53 -0.17
CA ARG A 568 -32.46 -10.81 -0.60
C ARG A 568 -33.15 -11.56 0.55
N LEU A 569 -32.58 -11.55 1.75
CA LEU A 569 -33.17 -12.16 2.95
C LEU A 569 -34.47 -11.52 3.38
N HIS A 570 -34.61 -10.19 3.23
CA HIS A 570 -35.83 -9.47 3.59
C HIS A 570 -37.02 -9.79 2.65
N HIS A 571 -36.75 -10.22 1.39
CA HIS A 571 -37.81 -10.54 0.43
C HIS A 571 -38.44 -11.94 0.63
N LYS A 572 -37.95 -12.75 1.56
CA LYS A 572 -38.41 -14.12 1.79
C LYS A 572 -38.85 -14.39 3.22
N LYS A 573 -39.94 -13.80 3.67
CA LYS A 573 -40.66 -14.26 4.86
C LYS A 573 -41.83 -15.16 4.41
N GLY A 574 -41.70 -16.47 4.66
CA GLY A 574 -42.80 -17.43 4.52
C GLY A 574 -42.39 -18.88 4.26
N SER A 575 -41.89 -19.59 5.26
CA SER A 575 -41.94 -21.06 5.31
C SER A 575 -42.02 -21.54 6.77
N SER A 576 -42.60 -22.74 6.99
CA SER A 576 -43.10 -23.22 8.29
C SER A 576 -42.01 -23.48 9.34
N ASP A 577 -42.25 -23.09 10.58
CA ASP A 577 -41.31 -23.08 11.73
C ASP A 577 -40.64 -24.45 12.05
N ASN A 578 -41.26 -25.56 11.77
CA ASN A 578 -40.82 -26.90 12.25
C ASN A 578 -39.74 -27.57 11.34
N GLU A 579 -39.81 -27.39 10.02
CA GLU A 579 -38.79 -27.86 9.09
C GLU A 579 -37.50 -27.05 9.24
N PHE A 580 -37.64 -25.77 9.57
CA PHE A 580 -36.53 -24.86 9.75
C PHE A 580 -35.70 -25.15 11.03
N GLU A 581 -36.34 -25.58 12.09
CA GLU A 581 -35.66 -25.95 13.33
C GLU A 581 -34.85 -27.26 13.19
N GLN A 582 -35.36 -28.20 12.44
CA GLN A 582 -34.63 -29.43 12.06
C GLN A 582 -33.41 -29.10 11.18
N LEU A 583 -33.55 -28.17 10.27
CA LEU A 583 -32.44 -27.71 9.43
C LEU A 583 -31.32 -27.07 10.27
N CYS A 584 -31.66 -26.20 11.23
CA CYS A 584 -30.69 -25.62 12.15
C CYS A 584 -29.92 -26.68 12.96
N GLN A 585 -30.61 -27.75 13.39
CA GLN A 585 -29.96 -28.86 14.08
C GLN A 585 -29.00 -29.64 13.19
N SER A 586 -29.36 -29.87 11.92
CA SER A 586 -28.50 -30.54 10.95
C SER A 586 -27.23 -29.75 10.65
N VAL A 587 -27.33 -28.42 10.56
CA VAL A 587 -26.17 -27.53 10.41
C VAL A 587 -25.24 -27.62 11.61
N LEU A 588 -25.78 -27.60 12.84
CA LEU A 588 -24.97 -27.73 14.06
C LEU A 588 -24.26 -29.09 14.15
N GLN A 589 -24.93 -30.17 13.77
CA GLN A 589 -24.33 -31.52 13.71
C GLN A 589 -23.18 -31.57 12.70
N LEU A 590 -23.37 -31.02 11.52
CA LEU A 590 -22.34 -30.96 10.49
C LEU A 590 -21.09 -30.18 10.93
N LEU A 591 -21.29 -29.05 11.61
CA LEU A 591 -20.21 -28.23 12.14
C LEU A 591 -19.55 -28.81 13.40
N ALA A 592 -20.16 -29.81 14.03
CA ALA A 592 -19.53 -30.57 15.11
C ALA A 592 -18.41 -31.49 14.61
N GLU A 593 -18.44 -31.89 13.34
CA GLU A 593 -17.39 -32.67 12.69
C GLU A 593 -16.15 -31.85 12.37
N GLY A 594 -16.28 -30.54 12.21
CA GLY A 594 -15.18 -29.60 11.97
C GLY A 594 -15.61 -28.29 11.31
N PRO A 595 -14.70 -27.32 11.23
CA PRO A 595 -14.97 -26.06 10.55
C PRO A 595 -15.21 -26.26 9.04
N LEU A 596 -16.22 -25.58 8.49
CA LEU A 596 -16.58 -25.66 7.07
C LEU A 596 -16.89 -24.29 6.50
N PRO A 597 -16.56 -24.02 5.24
CA PRO A 597 -17.03 -22.83 4.54
C PRO A 597 -18.55 -22.90 4.30
N PRO A 598 -19.25 -21.76 4.24
CA PRO A 598 -20.71 -21.74 4.01
C PRO A 598 -21.15 -22.51 2.76
N SER A 599 -20.37 -22.49 1.70
CA SER A 599 -20.62 -23.22 0.46
C SER A 599 -20.66 -24.74 0.66
N ALA A 600 -19.76 -25.28 1.49
CA ALA A 600 -19.70 -26.71 1.79
C ALA A 600 -20.87 -27.19 2.66
N VAL A 601 -21.47 -26.32 3.48
CA VAL A 601 -22.66 -26.65 4.27
C VAL A 601 -23.86 -26.91 3.36
N THR A 602 -24.06 -26.06 2.36
CA THR A 602 -25.13 -26.21 1.36
C THR A 602 -24.97 -27.52 0.54
N GLU A 603 -23.74 -27.81 0.13
CA GLU A 603 -23.43 -28.99 -0.68
C GLU A 603 -23.61 -30.30 0.10
N LYS A 604 -23.10 -30.35 1.35
CA LYS A 604 -23.17 -31.55 2.20
C LYS A 604 -24.57 -31.88 2.70
N LEU A 605 -25.39 -30.85 2.95
CA LEU A 605 -26.78 -31.07 3.42
C LEU A 605 -27.77 -31.23 2.25
N GLY A 606 -27.35 -30.98 1.00
CA GLY A 606 -28.23 -31.10 -0.18
C GLY A 606 -29.44 -30.15 -0.15
N ILE A 607 -29.34 -29.04 0.55
CA ILE A 607 -30.42 -28.06 0.77
C ILE A 607 -30.33 -26.88 -0.18
N SER A 608 -31.45 -26.16 -0.36
CA SER A 608 -31.39 -24.93 -1.14
C SER A 608 -30.44 -23.91 -0.50
N ARG A 609 -29.77 -23.11 -1.31
CA ARG A 609 -28.91 -22.02 -0.80
C ARG A 609 -29.67 -21.07 0.13
N GLU A 610 -30.96 -20.97 -0.09
CA GLU A 610 -31.87 -20.08 0.59
C GLU A 610 -32.16 -20.55 2.02
N ASP A 611 -32.51 -21.82 2.17
CA ASP A 611 -32.77 -22.46 3.46
C ASP A 611 -31.50 -22.51 4.32
N ALA A 612 -30.36 -22.83 3.70
CA ALA A 612 -29.07 -22.79 4.37
C ALA A 612 -28.74 -21.37 4.87
N THR A 613 -29.07 -20.33 4.07
CA THR A 613 -28.83 -18.92 4.46
C THR A 613 -29.57 -18.57 5.73
N GLU A 614 -30.84 -18.89 5.78
CA GLU A 614 -31.72 -18.53 6.90
C GLU A 614 -31.30 -19.26 8.18
N ALA A 615 -30.96 -20.55 8.07
CA ALA A 615 -30.48 -21.34 9.19
C ALA A 615 -29.13 -20.85 9.72
N LEU A 616 -28.17 -20.59 8.85
CA LEU A 616 -26.87 -20.07 9.26
C LEU A 616 -26.96 -18.70 9.88
N GLN A 617 -27.82 -17.82 9.34
CA GLN A 617 -28.03 -16.49 9.88
C GLN A 617 -28.62 -16.55 11.30
N LEU A 618 -29.66 -17.36 11.51
CA LEU A 618 -30.26 -17.55 12.82
C LEU A 618 -29.24 -18.11 13.84
N LEU A 619 -28.42 -19.08 13.41
CA LEU A 619 -27.42 -19.68 14.28
C LEU A 619 -26.27 -18.72 14.63
N LEU A 620 -25.90 -17.82 13.72
CA LEU A 620 -24.95 -16.72 13.97
C LEU A 620 -25.54 -15.70 14.94
N ASP A 621 -26.80 -15.29 14.73
CA ASP A 621 -27.50 -14.33 15.58
C ASP A 621 -27.75 -14.89 16.99
N LYS A 622 -28.00 -16.19 17.12
CA LYS A 622 -28.10 -16.90 18.40
C LYS A 622 -26.74 -17.28 19.02
N HIS A 623 -25.64 -16.84 18.45
CA HIS A 623 -24.28 -17.15 18.90
C HIS A 623 -23.99 -18.65 19.05
N ARG A 624 -24.65 -19.50 18.27
CA ARG A 624 -24.43 -20.95 18.28
C ARG A 624 -23.25 -21.36 17.39
N ILE A 625 -22.99 -20.57 16.37
CA ILE A 625 -21.85 -20.70 15.45
C ILE A 625 -21.17 -19.34 15.28
N PHE A 626 -19.94 -19.35 14.84
CA PHE A 626 -19.18 -18.15 14.47
C PHE A 626 -18.33 -18.45 13.23
N ALA A 627 -17.97 -17.40 12.51
CA ALA A 627 -17.12 -17.51 11.33
C ALA A 627 -15.69 -17.05 11.67
N VAL A 628 -14.68 -17.85 11.37
CA VAL A 628 -13.24 -17.55 11.55
C VAL A 628 -12.54 -17.87 10.26
N ASN A 629 -11.83 -16.89 9.69
CA ASN A 629 -11.09 -17.04 8.42
C ASN A 629 -11.96 -17.65 7.29
N GLY A 630 -13.21 -17.19 7.16
CA GLY A 630 -14.15 -17.71 6.16
C GLY A 630 -14.78 -19.06 6.46
N LEU A 631 -14.42 -19.70 7.57
CA LEU A 631 -14.97 -20.99 8.00
C LEU A 631 -15.95 -20.80 9.15
N LEU A 632 -17.09 -21.50 9.07
CA LEU A 632 -18.07 -21.59 10.16
C LEU A 632 -17.60 -22.63 11.19
N GLN A 633 -17.72 -22.28 12.47
CA GLN A 633 -17.34 -23.13 13.58
C GLN A 633 -18.40 -23.07 14.68
N LEU A 634 -18.56 -24.17 15.43
CA LEU A 634 -19.40 -24.18 16.63
C LEU A 634 -18.78 -23.34 17.74
N GLN A 635 -19.61 -22.62 18.48
CA GLN A 635 -19.18 -22.03 19.71
C GLN A 635 -18.91 -23.14 20.74
N ARG A 636 -17.63 -23.40 21.07
CA ARG A 636 -17.27 -24.30 22.17
C ARG A 636 -17.76 -23.68 23.48
N GLY A 637 -18.80 -24.23 24.01
CA GLY A 637 -19.32 -23.87 25.34
C GLY A 637 -18.21 -24.08 26.37
N THR A 638 -17.95 -23.08 27.19
CA THR A 638 -17.38 -23.29 28.52
C THR A 638 -18.24 -24.28 29.25
N ALA A 639 -17.72 -25.47 29.51
CA ALA A 639 -18.36 -26.46 30.34
C ALA A 639 -18.63 -25.83 31.73
N GLY A 640 -19.91 -25.63 32.09
CA GLY A 640 -20.28 -25.12 33.37
C GLY A 640 -21.80 -24.89 33.55
N LYS A 641 -22.46 -25.92 34.07
CA LYS A 641 -23.79 -25.94 34.70
C LYS A 641 -25.01 -25.96 33.77
N ALA A 642 -25.49 -27.17 33.58
CA ALA A 642 -26.91 -27.43 33.36
C ALA A 642 -27.75 -26.77 34.46
N THR A 643 -28.69 -25.92 34.08
CA THR A 643 -29.89 -25.66 34.89
C THR A 643 -31.06 -25.88 33.94
N VAL A 644 -31.79 -26.90 34.30
CA VAL A 644 -33.12 -27.26 33.79
C VAL A 644 -34.08 -26.12 34.18
N CYS A 645 -34.73 -25.51 33.21
CA CYS A 645 -36.14 -25.12 33.18
C CYS A 645 -36.51 -24.65 31.80
#